data_269a3c821414c77361573c3761020c66
#
_entry.id   269a3c821414c77361573c3761020c66
#
_cell.length_a   1.000
_cell.length_b   1.000
_cell.length_c   1.000
_cell.angle_alpha   90.00
_cell.angle_beta   90.00
_cell.angle_gamma   90.00
#
_symmetry.space_group_name_H-M   'P 1'
#
loop_
_entity.id
_entity.type
_entity.pdbx_description
1 polymer ?
#
loop_
_entity_poly.entity_id
_entity_poly.type
_entity_poly.pdbx_seq_one_letter_code
_entity_poly.pdbx_strand_id
1 'polypeptide(L)'
;MKTVFSSSSTFQRFNHLWLMLISFLAHGVLSQSIVSPDFSFQPKDRIALVGDTLLEREQTWGYLETAITARHPAHDLVFRNFAWSGDNPLGQSRASFDWSKPKEQWVQRITRELEAFEPTVLLLGYGMASSLEHPNQSRAFRDELVALIEACRAVSKKPADLRVVLLSPMRHEAMGAPLPDPSDHNQALARYVRTLRALALEQQLPFVDLYHDLGDGHADPFKRAFTENGIHPGPYGYARIAELISRVLSHEPWPWRLEINDSGVLEAASKGLQVWDFQSQAEGMAVTLKDDLLPAANADPKDALLPTSQAPRIIQVSGLSPGRYALKMDGQIYAVYSADQWAQGQVLERGPQFDQATALRHAVIEKNETFFHRYRPQNETYLFGFRKHEQGQNAVEIPQFDPLVAEQEKEIHALAKARKHRYEWVKVAKDLSPSQALAWRLPQPAAVETRSLDAAQRDRDPSAPTDRFQLAPEVEMTLWAETPLISKPIQINFDPEGRLWIAGSRLYPQIQPGQAAEDQILVMEDTDRDGVADHTTVFADGLLMPTGIEPGDGGAYVGQSTELLHLKDTDGDGRADQRRIVLSGFGTEDTHHILHTLRWGHDGQLYMNQSIYIHSHLETPHGLVRLNSGGVLHLRPDNLELDVYLRGFCNPWGHQFDLYGQSFVTDGAGFQGISYGVPGAMYFTYAGGRRLLDSISPGSYPKFCGLELVQSAHWPEDWQGSAITCDFRAHRIVRFEMTEQDAGYAAREAGDLVRSLDPTFRPIDVKIGPDGALYIADWSNPIIQHGEVDFRDARRDKVTGRIWRVSYKGRAALPLMDLRAMSHTE
;
A
#
# COMPACT_ATOMS: atom_id res chain seq x y z
N MET A 1 53.60 16.47 31.16
CA MET A 1 53.01 17.79 31.36
C MET A 1 51.83 17.86 30.42
N LYS A 2 50.65 17.58 30.91
CA LYS A 2 49.60 18.53 31.36
C LYS A 2 49.02 19.30 30.17
N THR A 3 47.75 19.35 29.80
CA THR A 3 46.52 19.42 30.64
C THR A 3 45.32 19.21 29.65
N VAL A 4 44.39 18.38 29.95
CA VAL A 4 42.96 18.56 30.12
C VAL A 4 42.33 19.78 29.45
N PHE A 5 41.36 19.56 28.56
CA PHE A 5 40.11 20.30 28.49
C PHE A 5 38.97 19.38 28.01
N SER A 6 38.13 18.96 28.93
CA SER A 6 36.79 18.52 28.71
C SER A 6 35.89 19.75 28.81
N SER A 7 35.05 19.99 27.84
CA SER A 7 33.75 20.68 27.93
C SER A 7 33.37 21.30 26.59
N SER A 8 32.51 20.71 25.82
CA SER A 8 31.81 21.47 24.77
C SER A 8 30.55 20.79 24.19
N SER A 9 29.92 19.85 24.89
CA SER A 9 28.68 19.29 24.39
C SER A 9 27.43 20.12 24.69
N THR A 10 27.50 21.06 25.63
CA THR A 10 26.37 21.94 26.00
C THR A 10 26.27 23.19 25.13
N PHE A 11 27.37 23.65 24.55
CA PHE A 11 27.37 24.85 23.73
C PHE A 11 26.90 24.64 22.29
N GLN A 12 26.98 23.40 21.76
CA GLN A 12 26.49 23.10 20.41
C GLN A 12 24.96 23.07 20.30
N ARG A 13 24.27 22.66 21.34
CA ARG A 13 22.79 22.66 21.35
C ARG A 13 22.17 24.06 21.48
N PHE A 14 22.86 24.98 22.12
CA PHE A 14 22.41 26.39 22.21
C PHE A 14 22.51 27.12 20.87
N ASN A 15 23.54 26.84 20.11
CA ASN A 15 23.69 27.43 18.78
C ASN A 15 22.66 26.90 17.76
N HIS A 16 22.17 25.68 17.91
CA HIS A 16 21.15 25.15 17.01
C HIS A 16 19.77 25.78 17.24
N LEU A 17 19.39 26.06 18.49
CA LEU A 17 18.09 26.71 18.74
C LEU A 17 18.12 28.19 18.29
N TRP A 18 19.24 28.90 18.48
CA TRP A 18 19.41 30.28 18.03
C TRP A 18 19.57 30.35 16.48
N LEU A 19 20.22 29.39 15.87
CA LEU A 19 20.32 29.27 14.41
C LEU A 19 18.98 28.91 13.79
N MET A 20 18.14 28.09 14.44
CA MET A 20 16.76 27.87 14.01
C MET A 20 15.92 29.15 14.10
N LEU A 21 16.02 29.94 15.16
CA LEU A 21 15.29 31.21 15.27
C LEU A 21 15.79 32.27 14.26
N ILE A 22 17.08 32.32 13.98
CA ILE A 22 17.66 33.25 12.97
C ILE A 22 17.39 32.74 11.57
N SER A 23 17.33 31.43 11.33
CA SER A 23 16.93 30.85 10.04
C SER A 23 15.46 31.16 9.71
N PHE A 24 14.58 31.25 10.73
CA PHE A 24 13.20 31.68 10.56
C PHE A 24 13.06 33.16 10.12
N LEU A 25 14.04 33.99 10.48
CA LEU A 25 14.06 35.42 10.10
C LEU A 25 14.85 35.73 8.83
N ALA A 26 15.70 34.81 8.35
CA ALA A 26 16.58 35.03 7.21
C ALA A 26 16.14 34.35 5.90
N HIS A 27 15.19 33.43 5.92
CA HIS A 27 14.62 32.82 4.73
C HIS A 27 13.13 33.12 4.64
N GLY A 28 12.79 34.39 4.52
CA GLY A 28 11.54 34.83 3.94
C GLY A 28 11.56 34.54 2.42
N VAL A 29 11.66 33.27 2.05
CA VAL A 29 11.27 32.83 0.70
C VAL A 29 9.78 33.13 0.62
N LEU A 30 9.44 34.17 -0.12
CA LEU A 30 8.03 34.47 -0.39
C LEU A 30 7.41 33.22 -0.99
N SER A 31 6.41 32.65 -0.30
CA SER A 31 5.67 31.49 -0.79
C SER A 31 5.29 31.69 -2.25
N GLN A 32 5.51 30.70 -3.09
CA GLN A 32 5.09 30.72 -4.50
C GLN A 32 3.62 30.35 -4.65
N SER A 33 2.99 29.87 -3.57
CA SER A 33 1.56 29.61 -3.54
C SER A 33 0.74 30.90 -3.72
N ILE A 34 -0.38 30.80 -4.41
CA ILE A 34 -1.33 31.88 -4.64
C ILE A 34 -2.57 31.58 -3.81
N VAL A 35 -2.83 32.42 -2.85
CA VAL A 35 -4.03 32.31 -2.03
C VAL A 35 -4.98 33.44 -2.41
N SER A 36 -6.19 33.08 -2.84
CA SER A 36 -7.25 34.08 -2.97
C SER A 36 -7.65 34.53 -1.56
N PRO A 37 -7.69 35.85 -1.27
CA PRO A 37 -8.15 36.37 0.02
C PRO A 37 -9.56 35.90 0.39
N ASP A 38 -10.35 35.54 -0.61
CA ASP A 38 -11.76 35.14 -0.44
C ASP A 38 -11.93 33.61 -0.27
N PHE A 39 -10.84 32.81 -0.39
CA PHE A 39 -10.95 31.36 -0.15
C PHE A 39 -10.92 31.06 1.34
N SER A 40 -11.94 30.36 1.81
CA SER A 40 -11.97 29.77 3.16
C SER A 40 -12.87 28.54 3.13
N PHE A 41 -12.55 27.54 3.96
CA PHE A 41 -13.45 26.41 4.16
C PHE A 41 -14.72 26.89 4.89
N GLN A 42 -15.87 26.46 4.41
CA GLN A 42 -17.17 26.80 4.96
C GLN A 42 -17.75 25.62 5.76
N PRO A 43 -18.62 25.88 6.74
CA PRO A 43 -19.34 24.80 7.42
C PRO A 43 -20.06 23.88 6.43
N LYS A 44 -19.85 22.55 6.62
CA LYS A 44 -20.43 21.48 5.80
C LYS A 44 -19.91 21.43 4.35
N ASP A 45 -18.72 21.99 4.11
CA ASP A 45 -18.08 21.81 2.82
C ASP A 45 -17.87 20.32 2.49
N ARG A 46 -18.10 20.00 1.23
CA ARG A 46 -17.91 18.70 0.63
C ARG A 46 -16.71 18.79 -0.31
N ILE A 47 -15.59 18.21 0.13
CA ILE A 47 -14.29 18.37 -0.53
C ILE A 47 -13.99 17.12 -1.33
N ALA A 48 -13.83 17.27 -2.65
CA ALA A 48 -13.40 16.19 -3.53
C ALA A 48 -11.90 16.35 -3.83
N LEU A 49 -11.12 15.29 -3.57
CA LEU A 49 -9.74 15.17 -4.02
C LEU A 49 -9.75 14.48 -5.39
N VAL A 50 -9.23 15.13 -6.42
CA VAL A 50 -9.17 14.59 -7.78
C VAL A 50 -7.76 14.83 -8.33
N GLY A 51 -7.11 13.79 -8.81
CA GLY A 51 -5.74 13.91 -9.26
C GLY A 51 -5.09 12.58 -9.60
N ASP A 52 -3.76 12.63 -9.67
CA ASP A 52 -2.90 11.48 -9.94
C ASP A 52 -2.46 10.76 -8.65
N THR A 53 -1.39 10.00 -8.72
CA THR A 53 -0.89 9.11 -7.67
C THR A 53 -0.63 9.82 -6.33
N LEU A 54 -0.23 11.10 -6.37
CA LEU A 54 0.01 11.86 -5.14
C LEU A 54 -1.24 11.91 -4.25
N LEU A 55 -2.38 12.25 -4.83
CA LEU A 55 -3.65 12.31 -4.08
C LEU A 55 -4.26 10.92 -3.87
N GLU A 56 -4.08 9.99 -4.79
CA GLU A 56 -4.61 8.63 -4.63
C GLU A 56 -3.99 7.94 -3.44
N ARG A 57 -2.65 7.95 -3.29
CA ARG A 57 -1.96 7.33 -2.14
C ARG A 57 -2.24 8.04 -0.81
N GLU A 58 -2.71 9.29 -0.82
CA GLU A 58 -3.13 10.00 0.40
C GLU A 58 -4.23 9.23 1.16
N GLN A 59 -5.06 8.43 0.48
CA GLN A 59 -6.08 7.60 1.14
C GLN A 59 -5.48 6.63 2.17
N THR A 60 -4.27 6.11 1.92
CA THR A 60 -3.55 5.19 2.82
C THR A 60 -2.96 5.93 4.03
N TRP A 61 -2.61 7.20 3.86
CA TRP A 61 -1.93 7.97 4.90
C TRP A 61 -2.84 8.89 5.71
N GLY A 62 -3.89 9.45 5.10
CA GLY A 62 -4.93 10.25 5.76
C GLY A 62 -4.48 11.57 6.37
N TYR A 63 -3.29 12.08 6.03
CA TYR A 63 -2.75 13.30 6.66
C TYR A 63 -3.47 14.57 6.21
N LEU A 64 -3.81 14.70 4.92
CA LEU A 64 -4.39 15.92 4.36
C LEU A 64 -5.78 16.19 4.94
N GLU A 65 -6.65 15.20 4.89
CA GLU A 65 -7.98 15.31 5.49
C GLU A 65 -7.90 15.57 7.00
N THR A 66 -7.03 14.84 7.70
CA THR A 66 -6.81 15.03 9.15
C THR A 66 -6.35 16.45 9.46
N ALA A 67 -5.38 16.98 8.72
CA ALA A 67 -4.83 18.31 8.96
C ALA A 67 -5.87 19.42 8.73
N ILE A 68 -6.66 19.31 7.69
CA ILE A 68 -7.72 20.31 7.39
C ILE A 68 -8.86 20.18 8.41
N THR A 69 -9.32 18.98 8.72
CA THR A 69 -10.41 18.72 9.68
C THR A 69 -10.04 19.18 11.08
N ALA A 70 -8.81 18.88 11.54
CA ALA A 70 -8.29 19.30 12.83
C ALA A 70 -8.25 20.83 13.01
N ARG A 71 -8.18 21.59 11.90
CA ARG A 71 -8.18 23.05 11.90
C ARG A 71 -9.55 23.67 11.83
N HIS A 72 -10.52 22.93 11.37
CA HIS A 72 -11.90 23.38 11.20
C HIS A 72 -12.89 22.48 11.97
N PRO A 73 -12.65 22.26 13.29
CA PRO A 73 -13.42 21.27 14.08
C PRO A 73 -14.90 21.58 14.22
N ALA A 74 -15.31 22.81 13.92
CA ALA A 74 -16.70 23.26 13.95
C ALA A 74 -17.40 23.22 12.59
N HIS A 75 -16.68 22.85 11.52
CA HIS A 75 -17.23 22.94 10.17
C HIS A 75 -17.87 21.65 9.69
N ASP A 76 -17.64 20.51 10.36
CA ASP A 76 -18.14 19.18 9.94
C ASP A 76 -17.86 18.94 8.43
N LEU A 77 -16.60 19.09 8.03
CA LEU A 77 -16.14 18.92 6.64
C LEU A 77 -16.25 17.46 6.20
N VAL A 78 -16.62 17.25 4.94
CA VAL A 78 -16.78 15.93 4.34
C VAL A 78 -15.81 15.77 3.18
N PHE A 79 -14.98 14.72 3.21
CA PHE A 79 -13.98 14.44 2.17
C PHE A 79 -14.29 13.18 1.39
N ARG A 80 -13.98 13.19 0.10
CA ARG A 80 -13.94 12.01 -0.77
C ARG A 80 -12.71 12.06 -1.66
N ASN A 81 -11.95 10.97 -1.65
CA ASN A 81 -10.79 10.82 -2.51
C ASN A 81 -11.20 10.09 -3.81
N PHE A 82 -11.27 10.83 -4.90
CA PHE A 82 -11.54 10.32 -6.25
C PHE A 82 -10.27 10.25 -7.11
N ALA A 83 -9.09 10.46 -6.55
CA ALA A 83 -7.85 10.39 -7.31
C ALA A 83 -7.55 8.96 -7.79
N TRP A 84 -6.70 8.85 -8.80
CA TRP A 84 -6.37 7.57 -9.42
C TRP A 84 -4.90 7.56 -9.87
N SER A 85 -4.17 6.50 -9.54
CA SER A 85 -2.76 6.39 -9.91
C SER A 85 -2.53 6.55 -11.41
N GLY A 86 -1.48 7.27 -11.77
CA GLY A 86 -1.08 7.49 -13.16
C GLY A 86 -2.10 8.26 -14.00
N ASP A 87 -3.07 8.96 -13.38
CA ASP A 87 -4.13 9.64 -14.11
C ASP A 87 -3.70 11.01 -14.66
N ASN A 88 -4.43 11.50 -15.63
CA ASN A 88 -4.27 12.82 -16.23
C ASN A 88 -5.63 13.55 -16.29
N PRO A 89 -5.67 14.85 -16.62
CA PRO A 89 -6.92 15.59 -16.64
C PRO A 89 -8.00 15.05 -17.59
N LEU A 90 -7.63 14.22 -18.57
CA LEU A 90 -8.59 13.52 -19.44
C LEU A 90 -9.29 12.34 -18.74
N GLY A 91 -8.75 11.85 -17.61
CA GLY A 91 -9.27 10.67 -16.93
C GLY A 91 -8.81 9.36 -17.57
N GLN A 92 -7.62 9.32 -18.15
CA GLN A 92 -7.14 8.16 -18.91
C GLN A 92 -7.01 6.89 -18.07
N SER A 93 -6.51 7.01 -16.83
CA SER A 93 -6.35 5.83 -15.96
C SER A 93 -7.68 5.26 -15.50
N ARG A 94 -8.70 6.10 -15.38
CA ARG A 94 -10.05 5.69 -14.98
C ARG A 94 -10.95 5.31 -16.15
N ALA A 95 -10.45 5.42 -17.37
CA ALA A 95 -11.22 5.05 -18.57
C ALA A 95 -11.59 3.57 -18.61
N SER A 96 -10.78 2.68 -17.97
CA SER A 96 -11.04 1.24 -17.90
C SER A 96 -11.45 0.70 -19.27
N PHE A 97 -12.57 0.02 -19.43
CA PHE A 97 -13.03 -0.52 -20.72
C PHE A 97 -13.35 0.56 -21.78
N ASP A 98 -13.42 1.82 -21.41
CA ASP A 98 -13.66 2.94 -22.31
C ASP A 98 -12.37 3.51 -22.92
N TRP A 99 -11.19 2.94 -22.60
CA TRP A 99 -9.91 3.39 -23.12
C TRP A 99 -9.81 3.44 -24.66
N SER A 100 -10.58 2.62 -25.35
CA SER A 100 -10.66 2.60 -26.82
C SER A 100 -11.66 3.60 -27.41
N LYS A 101 -12.46 4.28 -26.56
CA LYS A 101 -13.41 5.31 -26.96
C LYS A 101 -12.70 6.66 -27.17
N PRO A 102 -13.36 7.62 -27.83
CA PRO A 102 -12.85 8.99 -27.92
C PRO A 102 -12.48 9.56 -26.55
N LYS A 103 -11.32 10.23 -26.47
CA LYS A 103 -10.74 10.74 -25.21
C LYS A 103 -11.70 11.65 -24.43
N GLU A 104 -12.55 12.39 -25.12
CA GLU A 104 -13.56 13.29 -24.56
C GLU A 104 -14.60 12.54 -23.70
N GLN A 105 -14.69 11.24 -23.83
CA GLN A 105 -15.60 10.40 -23.03
C GLN A 105 -14.99 9.90 -21.74
N TRP A 106 -13.64 9.90 -21.60
CA TRP A 106 -12.97 9.36 -20.42
C TRP A 106 -13.30 10.15 -19.15
N VAL A 107 -13.45 11.47 -19.27
CA VAL A 107 -13.82 12.36 -18.16
C VAL A 107 -15.21 12.07 -17.57
N GLN A 108 -16.08 11.37 -18.31
CA GLN A 108 -17.45 11.09 -17.86
C GLN A 108 -17.50 10.22 -16.59
N ARG A 109 -16.48 9.40 -16.34
CA ARG A 109 -16.47 8.60 -15.13
C ARG A 109 -16.35 9.48 -13.88
N ILE A 110 -15.41 10.41 -13.88
CA ILE A 110 -15.23 11.31 -12.73
C ILE A 110 -16.39 12.29 -12.57
N THR A 111 -16.95 12.81 -13.66
CA THR A 111 -18.07 13.74 -13.57
C THR A 111 -19.33 13.10 -13.00
N ARG A 112 -19.63 11.83 -13.30
CA ARG A 112 -20.73 11.09 -12.67
C ARG A 112 -20.54 10.92 -11.16
N GLU A 113 -19.34 10.63 -10.70
CA GLU A 113 -19.06 10.51 -9.27
C GLU A 113 -19.17 11.87 -8.56
N LEU A 114 -18.69 12.94 -9.20
CA LEU A 114 -18.81 14.29 -8.66
C LEU A 114 -20.26 14.80 -8.66
N GLU A 115 -21.05 14.46 -9.68
CA GLU A 115 -22.49 14.75 -9.68
C GLU A 115 -23.21 14.09 -8.50
N ALA A 116 -22.87 12.84 -8.21
CA ALA A 116 -23.44 12.11 -7.07
C ALA A 116 -22.94 12.64 -5.72
N PHE A 117 -21.69 13.04 -5.62
CA PHE A 117 -21.09 13.58 -4.39
C PHE A 117 -21.47 15.04 -4.13
N GLU A 118 -21.73 15.85 -5.15
CA GLU A 118 -22.07 17.29 -5.05
C GLU A 118 -20.98 18.08 -4.29
N PRO A 119 -19.75 18.13 -4.75
CA PRO A 119 -18.68 18.86 -4.07
C PRO A 119 -18.93 20.36 -4.04
N THR A 120 -18.51 21.02 -2.95
CA THR A 120 -18.44 22.49 -2.84
C THR A 120 -17.01 22.99 -3.02
N VAL A 121 -16.02 22.10 -2.80
CA VAL A 121 -14.59 22.35 -3.02
C VAL A 121 -14.01 21.20 -3.82
N LEU A 122 -13.21 21.54 -4.82
CA LEU A 122 -12.49 20.61 -5.66
C LEU A 122 -10.99 20.88 -5.53
N LEU A 123 -10.24 19.94 -4.95
CA LEU A 123 -8.79 19.97 -4.90
C LEU A 123 -8.24 19.15 -6.07
N LEU A 124 -7.62 19.83 -7.06
CA LEU A 124 -7.08 19.23 -8.26
C LEU A 124 -5.55 19.11 -8.16
N GLY A 125 -5.03 17.87 -8.08
CA GLY A 125 -3.61 17.57 -8.00
C GLY A 125 -3.16 16.70 -9.18
N TYR A 126 -2.75 17.34 -10.27
CA TYR A 126 -2.25 16.69 -11.48
C TYR A 126 -0.90 17.27 -11.91
N GLY A 127 -0.15 16.47 -12.65
CA GLY A 127 1.05 16.94 -13.33
C GLY A 127 2.25 16.01 -13.22
N MET A 128 2.32 15.15 -12.21
CA MET A 128 3.39 14.13 -12.09
C MET A 128 3.28 13.13 -13.24
N ALA A 129 2.18 12.40 -13.32
CA ALA A 129 1.92 11.43 -14.39
C ALA A 129 2.04 12.05 -15.78
N SER A 130 1.43 13.22 -15.98
CA SER A 130 1.47 13.91 -17.29
C SER A 130 2.87 14.33 -17.68
N SER A 131 3.72 14.76 -16.76
CA SER A 131 5.10 15.17 -17.05
C SER A 131 6.03 13.99 -17.29
N LEU A 132 5.79 12.84 -16.66
CA LEU A 132 6.49 11.58 -16.91
C LEU A 132 6.18 11.03 -18.31
N GLU A 133 4.91 11.02 -18.68
CA GLU A 133 4.46 10.47 -19.98
C GLU A 133 4.75 11.42 -21.15
N HIS A 134 4.56 12.73 -20.94
CA HIS A 134 4.63 13.74 -21.97
C HIS A 134 5.43 14.99 -21.53
N PRO A 135 6.74 14.90 -21.35
CA PRO A 135 7.55 15.95 -20.71
C PRO A 135 7.47 17.33 -21.40
N ASN A 136 7.09 17.40 -22.67
CA ASN A 136 7.04 18.62 -23.48
C ASN A 136 5.61 19.11 -23.80
N GLN A 137 4.55 18.51 -23.22
CA GLN A 137 3.17 18.81 -23.60
C GLN A 137 2.39 19.63 -22.54
N SER A 138 3.07 20.49 -21.78
CA SER A 138 2.45 21.29 -20.72
C SER A 138 1.32 22.22 -21.23
N ARG A 139 1.31 22.59 -22.52
CA ARG A 139 0.22 23.39 -23.12
C ARG A 139 -1.03 22.53 -23.32
N ALA A 140 -0.89 21.32 -23.87
CA ALA A 140 -2.02 20.40 -24.02
C ALA A 140 -2.63 20.04 -22.67
N PHE A 141 -1.76 19.76 -21.67
CA PHE A 141 -2.16 19.55 -20.29
C PHE A 141 -3.00 20.69 -19.72
N ARG A 142 -2.63 21.97 -20.01
CA ARG A 142 -3.45 23.13 -19.61
C ARG A 142 -4.84 23.07 -20.19
N ASP A 143 -4.93 22.82 -21.49
CA ASP A 143 -6.23 22.81 -22.20
C ASP A 143 -7.10 21.65 -21.71
N GLU A 144 -6.51 20.49 -21.42
CA GLU A 144 -7.17 19.33 -20.80
C GLU A 144 -7.68 19.66 -19.38
N LEU A 145 -6.87 20.33 -18.57
CA LEU A 145 -7.24 20.71 -17.19
C LEU A 145 -8.39 21.75 -17.19
N VAL A 146 -8.37 22.71 -18.11
CA VAL A 146 -9.46 23.66 -18.30
C VAL A 146 -10.75 22.92 -18.64
N ALA A 147 -10.68 21.98 -19.60
CA ALA A 147 -11.84 21.17 -19.99
C ALA A 147 -12.40 20.34 -18.82
N LEU A 148 -11.51 19.76 -17.98
CA LEU A 148 -11.91 19.05 -16.77
C LEU A 148 -12.63 19.96 -15.79
N ILE A 149 -12.10 21.17 -15.51
CA ILE A 149 -12.73 22.15 -14.60
C ILE A 149 -14.11 22.54 -15.13
N GLU A 150 -14.24 22.80 -16.43
CA GLU A 150 -15.52 23.11 -17.06
C GLU A 150 -16.52 21.95 -16.97
N ALA A 151 -16.06 20.71 -17.20
CA ALA A 151 -16.89 19.52 -17.07
C ALA A 151 -17.37 19.32 -15.62
N CYS A 152 -16.50 19.54 -14.62
CA CYS A 152 -16.87 19.47 -13.21
C CYS A 152 -17.91 20.55 -12.84
N ARG A 153 -17.75 21.77 -13.34
CA ARG A 153 -18.72 22.84 -13.15
C ARG A 153 -20.06 22.53 -13.79
N ALA A 154 -20.06 21.93 -14.98
CA ALA A 154 -21.27 21.58 -15.72
C ALA A 154 -22.17 20.57 -15.00
N VAL A 155 -21.60 19.66 -14.22
CA VAL A 155 -22.35 18.66 -13.43
C VAL A 155 -22.69 19.14 -12.02
N SER A 156 -22.14 20.28 -11.58
CA SER A 156 -22.44 20.85 -10.28
C SER A 156 -23.84 21.48 -10.28
N LYS A 157 -24.62 21.21 -9.23
CA LYS A 157 -25.92 21.88 -9.03
C LYS A 157 -25.80 23.40 -8.82
N LYS A 158 -24.62 23.84 -8.37
CA LYS A 158 -24.30 25.26 -8.13
C LYS A 158 -22.92 25.58 -8.73
N PRO A 159 -22.82 25.71 -10.06
CA PRO A 159 -21.52 25.88 -10.72
C PRO A 159 -20.73 27.11 -10.23
N ALA A 160 -21.40 28.18 -9.87
CA ALA A 160 -20.77 29.43 -9.39
C ALA A 160 -20.22 29.29 -7.95
N ASP A 161 -20.75 28.35 -7.17
CA ASP A 161 -20.35 28.12 -5.78
C ASP A 161 -19.23 27.07 -5.67
N LEU A 162 -18.92 26.32 -6.75
CA LEU A 162 -17.86 25.33 -6.76
C LEU A 162 -16.49 26.00 -6.75
N ARG A 163 -15.80 25.92 -5.63
CA ARG A 163 -14.47 26.46 -5.43
C ARG A 163 -13.43 25.44 -5.86
N VAL A 164 -12.58 25.81 -6.77
CA VAL A 164 -11.50 24.96 -7.31
C VAL A 164 -10.17 25.43 -6.76
N VAL A 165 -9.37 24.51 -6.24
CA VAL A 165 -8.00 24.73 -5.78
C VAL A 165 -7.08 23.89 -6.63
N LEU A 166 -6.01 24.46 -7.16
CA LEU A 166 -4.99 23.75 -7.90
C LEU A 166 -3.80 23.41 -6.99
N LEU A 167 -3.34 22.15 -7.04
CA LEU A 167 -2.10 21.70 -6.39
C LEU A 167 -1.07 21.40 -7.47
N SER A 168 0.16 21.89 -7.32
CA SER A 168 1.23 21.46 -8.18
C SER A 168 1.71 20.05 -7.82
N PRO A 169 2.36 19.32 -8.75
CA PRO A 169 3.19 18.17 -8.35
C PRO A 169 4.31 18.64 -7.43
N MET A 170 4.88 17.74 -6.65
CA MET A 170 6.12 17.99 -5.93
C MET A 170 7.34 17.81 -6.83
N ARG A 171 8.53 18.16 -6.34
CA ARG A 171 9.78 17.88 -7.07
C ARG A 171 10.06 16.39 -7.09
N HIS A 172 10.71 15.94 -8.17
CA HIS A 172 11.37 14.65 -8.17
C HIS A 172 12.66 14.80 -7.36
N GLU A 173 12.75 14.13 -6.21
CA GLU A 173 13.89 14.20 -5.31
C GLU A 173 15.06 13.37 -5.82
N ALA A 174 16.28 13.87 -5.58
CA ALA A 174 17.50 13.15 -5.89
C ALA A 174 17.81 12.11 -4.78
N MET A 175 17.47 10.87 -5.02
CA MET A 175 17.70 9.77 -4.06
C MET A 175 19.11 9.15 -4.22
N GLY A 176 19.83 9.46 -5.30
CA GLY A 176 21.09 8.83 -5.64
C GLY A 176 20.95 7.47 -6.31
N ALA A 177 22.09 6.91 -6.78
CA ALA A 177 22.07 5.57 -7.40
C ALA A 177 21.59 4.51 -6.40
N PRO A 178 20.82 3.50 -6.85
CA PRO A 178 20.56 3.15 -8.26
C PRO A 178 19.37 3.86 -8.92
N LEU A 179 18.66 4.75 -8.21
CA LEU A 179 17.55 5.53 -8.78
C LEU A 179 18.03 6.57 -9.79
N PRO A 180 17.21 6.98 -10.78
CA PRO A 180 17.62 7.88 -11.84
C PRO A 180 17.92 9.29 -11.34
N ASP A 181 18.74 10.02 -12.12
CA ASP A 181 18.95 11.46 -11.92
C ASP A 181 17.66 12.23 -12.27
N PRO A 182 17.08 13.00 -11.34
CA PRO A 182 15.82 13.69 -11.54
C PRO A 182 15.93 14.97 -12.37
N SER A 183 17.12 15.38 -12.82
CA SER A 183 17.39 16.69 -13.40
C SER A 183 16.51 17.01 -14.62
N ASP A 184 16.41 16.10 -15.56
CA ASP A 184 15.62 16.28 -16.78
C ASP A 184 14.12 16.27 -16.48
N HIS A 185 13.67 15.37 -15.59
CA HIS A 185 12.28 15.33 -15.18
C HIS A 185 11.89 16.59 -14.41
N ASN A 186 12.74 17.11 -13.55
CA ASN A 186 12.49 18.38 -12.85
C ASN A 186 12.38 19.58 -13.80
N GLN A 187 13.09 19.59 -14.93
CA GLN A 187 12.88 20.59 -15.97
C GLN A 187 11.49 20.48 -16.62
N ALA A 188 11.02 19.25 -16.85
CA ALA A 188 9.66 19.00 -17.32
C ALA A 188 8.62 19.46 -16.29
N LEU A 189 8.73 18.99 -15.04
CA LEU A 189 7.87 19.40 -13.93
C LEU A 189 7.77 20.92 -13.77
N ALA A 190 8.91 21.62 -13.83
CA ALA A 190 8.92 23.08 -13.75
C ALA A 190 8.12 23.77 -14.88
N ARG A 191 8.02 23.15 -16.08
CA ARG A 191 7.13 23.65 -17.16
C ARG A 191 5.67 23.47 -16.80
N TYR A 192 5.29 22.31 -16.26
CA TYR A 192 3.93 22.02 -15.82
C TYR A 192 3.50 22.92 -14.65
N VAL A 193 4.37 23.11 -13.66
CA VAL A 193 4.12 24.00 -12.51
C VAL A 193 3.89 25.45 -12.96
N ARG A 194 4.73 25.97 -13.88
CA ARG A 194 4.51 27.31 -14.46
C ARG A 194 3.18 27.42 -15.19
N THR A 195 2.76 26.36 -15.88
CA THR A 195 1.49 26.30 -16.60
C THR A 195 0.31 26.31 -15.61
N LEU A 196 0.36 25.51 -14.54
CA LEU A 196 -0.63 25.51 -13.45
C LEU A 196 -0.74 26.89 -12.79
N ARG A 197 0.39 27.50 -12.46
CA ARG A 197 0.42 28.83 -11.85
C ARG A 197 -0.18 29.91 -12.76
N ALA A 198 0.14 29.86 -14.07
CA ALA A 198 -0.42 30.79 -15.03
C ALA A 198 -1.94 30.63 -15.16
N LEU A 199 -2.44 29.40 -15.18
CA LEU A 199 -3.88 29.10 -15.20
C LEU A 199 -4.57 29.58 -13.91
N ALA A 200 -3.95 29.37 -12.75
CA ALA A 200 -4.48 29.85 -11.48
C ALA A 200 -4.63 31.37 -11.45
N LEU A 201 -3.62 32.10 -11.93
CA LEU A 201 -3.67 33.56 -12.04
C LEU A 201 -4.76 34.03 -13.02
N GLU A 202 -4.87 33.39 -14.18
CA GLU A 202 -5.86 33.71 -15.21
C GLU A 202 -7.30 33.50 -14.73
N GLN A 203 -7.55 32.38 -14.03
CA GLN A 203 -8.87 32.02 -13.55
C GLN A 203 -9.15 32.46 -12.11
N GLN A 204 -8.21 33.15 -11.46
CA GLN A 204 -8.30 33.62 -10.08
C GLN A 204 -8.54 32.47 -9.07
N LEU A 205 -7.89 31.33 -9.30
CA LEU A 205 -7.98 30.13 -8.46
C LEU A 205 -6.88 30.14 -7.38
N PRO A 206 -7.16 29.65 -6.17
CA PRO A 206 -6.10 29.29 -5.24
C PRO A 206 -5.17 28.25 -5.85
N PHE A 207 -3.86 28.43 -5.63
CA PHE A 207 -2.82 27.52 -6.09
C PHE A 207 -1.83 27.22 -4.98
N VAL A 208 -1.63 25.96 -4.64
CA VAL A 208 -0.62 25.50 -3.69
C VAL A 208 0.56 24.96 -4.46
N ASP A 209 1.71 25.63 -4.33
CA ASP A 209 2.94 25.32 -5.06
C ASP A 209 3.81 24.34 -4.24
N LEU A 210 3.47 23.04 -4.29
CA LEU A 210 4.26 22.00 -3.61
C LEU A 210 5.69 21.93 -4.17
N TYR A 211 5.87 22.19 -5.46
CA TYR A 211 7.17 22.12 -6.12
C TYR A 211 8.21 23.10 -5.55
N HIS A 212 7.80 24.34 -5.27
CA HIS A 212 8.71 25.39 -4.78
C HIS A 212 8.65 25.53 -3.26
N ASP A 213 7.46 25.45 -2.66
CA ASP A 213 7.26 25.74 -1.24
C ASP A 213 7.70 24.59 -0.30
N LEU A 214 7.67 23.32 -0.77
CA LEU A 214 8.34 22.20 -0.08
C LEU A 214 9.83 22.15 -0.41
N GLY A 215 10.17 22.42 -1.69
CA GLY A 215 11.52 22.30 -2.17
C GLY A 215 12.00 20.85 -2.29
N ASP A 216 13.24 20.62 -1.89
CA ASP A 216 13.89 19.31 -1.84
C ASP A 216 14.04 18.88 -0.38
N GLY A 217 13.75 17.63 -0.04
CA GLY A 217 13.84 17.09 1.32
C GLY A 217 15.23 17.24 1.94
N HIS A 218 16.28 17.27 1.13
CA HIS A 218 17.64 17.56 1.62
C HIS A 218 17.82 18.99 2.14
N ALA A 219 17.00 19.93 1.68
CA ALA A 219 16.96 21.30 2.19
C ALA A 219 16.00 21.47 3.38
N ASP A 220 15.20 20.46 3.69
CA ASP A 220 14.32 20.45 4.87
C ASP A 220 15.17 20.58 6.16
N PRO A 221 14.71 21.34 7.18
CA PRO A 221 15.40 21.48 8.46
C PRO A 221 15.77 20.16 9.14
N PHE A 222 14.99 19.11 8.88
CA PHE A 222 15.20 17.77 9.43
C PHE A 222 16.06 16.88 8.52
N LYS A 223 16.45 17.35 7.32
CA LYS A 223 17.27 16.64 6.33
C LYS A 223 16.75 15.24 6.02
N ARG A 224 15.43 15.10 5.89
CA ARG A 224 14.76 13.86 5.53
C ARG A 224 14.19 13.97 4.12
N ALA A 225 14.34 12.91 3.34
CA ALA A 225 13.62 12.78 2.08
C ALA A 225 12.11 12.80 2.34
N PHE A 226 11.38 13.50 1.47
CA PHE A 226 9.91 13.47 1.50
C PHE A 226 9.36 12.21 0.84
N THR A 227 10.14 11.64 -0.09
CA THR A 227 9.71 10.50 -0.90
C THR A 227 10.46 9.22 -0.54
N GLU A 228 9.85 8.08 -0.86
CA GLU A 228 10.44 6.76 -0.72
C GLU A 228 11.29 6.36 -1.94
N ASN A 229 11.02 6.97 -3.09
CA ASN A 229 11.61 6.59 -4.36
C ASN A 229 11.90 7.77 -5.31
N GLY A 230 11.84 8.98 -4.82
CA GLY A 230 12.06 10.22 -5.57
C GLY A 230 10.77 10.92 -6.01
N ILE A 231 9.65 10.21 -6.22
CA ILE A 231 8.39 10.79 -6.69
C ILE A 231 7.18 10.52 -5.79
N HIS A 232 7.21 9.46 -5.00
CA HIS A 232 6.09 9.09 -4.14
C HIS A 232 6.42 9.40 -2.68
N PRO A 233 5.66 10.28 -2.02
CA PRO A 233 5.88 10.60 -0.62
C PRO A 233 5.72 9.38 0.29
N GLY A 234 6.59 9.29 1.28
CA GLY A 234 6.38 8.42 2.44
C GLY A 234 5.55 9.13 3.52
N PRO A 235 5.36 8.51 4.70
CA PRO A 235 4.57 9.08 5.80
C PRO A 235 5.02 10.49 6.18
N TYR A 236 6.33 10.71 6.28
CA TYR A 236 6.90 12.03 6.57
C TYR A 236 6.57 13.05 5.48
N GLY A 237 6.72 12.67 4.20
CA GLY A 237 6.39 13.53 3.06
C GLY A 237 4.92 13.94 3.06
N TYR A 238 4.00 13.00 3.27
CA TYR A 238 2.57 13.30 3.34
C TYR A 238 2.22 14.20 4.51
N ALA A 239 2.82 14.01 5.68
CA ALA A 239 2.63 14.91 6.81
C ALA A 239 3.08 16.35 6.48
N ARG A 240 4.20 16.51 5.77
CA ARG A 240 4.73 17.81 5.33
C ARG A 240 3.85 18.47 4.25
N ILE A 241 3.38 17.69 3.28
CA ILE A 241 2.43 18.14 2.24
C ILE A 241 1.14 18.61 2.88
N ALA A 242 0.57 17.82 3.78
CA ALA A 242 -0.67 18.14 4.48
C ALA A 242 -0.53 19.42 5.33
N GLU A 243 0.58 19.59 6.03
CA GLU A 243 0.90 20.80 6.78
C GLU A 243 0.96 22.03 5.85
N LEU A 244 1.65 21.93 4.72
CA LEU A 244 1.75 23.04 3.76
C LEU A 244 0.39 23.41 3.17
N ILE A 245 -0.35 22.44 2.64
CA ILE A 245 -1.68 22.66 2.04
C ILE A 245 -2.63 23.28 3.07
N SER A 246 -2.69 22.70 4.26
CA SER A 246 -3.56 23.16 5.33
C SER A 246 -3.18 24.59 5.77
N ARG A 247 -1.90 24.92 5.89
CA ARG A 247 -1.42 26.25 6.23
C ARG A 247 -1.79 27.29 5.16
N VAL A 248 -1.56 26.95 3.89
CA VAL A 248 -1.84 27.85 2.77
C VAL A 248 -3.34 28.14 2.65
N LEU A 249 -4.19 27.12 2.79
CA LEU A 249 -5.63 27.26 2.60
C LEU A 249 -6.39 27.78 3.83
N SER A 250 -5.83 27.68 5.03
CA SER A 250 -6.51 28.10 6.26
C SER A 250 -6.11 29.48 6.75
N HIS A 251 -5.15 30.15 6.13
CA HIS A 251 -4.67 31.53 6.46
C HIS A 251 -4.29 31.76 7.93
N GLU A 252 -4.02 30.75 8.71
CA GLU A 252 -3.78 30.89 10.16
C GLU A 252 -2.29 30.73 10.48
N PRO A 253 -1.74 31.60 11.36
CA PRO A 253 -0.39 31.40 11.91
C PRO A 253 -0.37 30.20 12.87
N TRP A 254 0.74 29.48 12.88
CA TRP A 254 0.89 28.22 13.58
C TRP A 254 1.57 28.24 14.96
N PRO A 255 2.27 29.26 15.42
CA PRO A 255 2.99 29.12 16.66
C PRO A 255 2.01 28.86 17.80
N TRP A 256 2.08 27.66 18.38
CA TRP A 256 1.37 27.33 19.60
C TRP A 256 2.31 27.56 20.79
N ARG A 257 1.96 28.47 21.68
CA ARG A 257 2.74 28.81 22.85
C ARG A 257 1.85 28.99 24.07
N LEU A 258 2.26 28.39 25.17
CA LEU A 258 1.65 28.55 26.47
C LEU A 258 2.73 29.05 27.43
N GLU A 259 2.54 30.22 28.01
CA GLU A 259 3.40 30.77 29.09
C GLU A 259 2.62 30.82 30.39
N ILE A 260 3.18 30.21 31.43
CA ILE A 260 2.55 30.11 32.75
C ILE A 260 3.58 30.54 33.82
N ASN A 261 3.15 31.29 34.84
CA ASN A 261 3.94 31.54 36.04
C ASN A 261 3.16 31.14 37.30
N ASP A 262 3.76 31.40 38.48
CA ASP A 262 3.12 31.16 39.78
C ASP A 262 1.86 32.00 40.08
N SER A 263 1.62 33.06 39.32
CA SER A 263 0.42 33.92 39.39
C SER A 263 -0.68 33.52 38.43
N GLY A 264 -0.39 32.60 37.52
CA GLY A 264 -1.31 32.14 36.45
C GLY A 264 -0.75 32.21 35.03
N VAL A 265 -1.62 32.09 34.06
CA VAL A 265 -1.24 32.19 32.63
C VAL A 265 -0.88 33.63 32.29
N LEU A 266 0.32 33.84 31.78
CA LEU A 266 0.81 35.13 31.34
C LEU A 266 0.40 35.47 29.92
N GLU A 267 0.53 34.51 29.01
CA GLU A 267 0.24 34.63 27.61
C GLU A 267 -0.16 33.29 27.04
N ALA A 268 -1.30 33.23 26.40
CA ALA A 268 -1.70 32.14 25.52
C ALA A 268 -1.60 32.68 24.10
N ALA A 269 -0.47 32.47 23.44
CA ALA A 269 -0.24 33.03 22.11
C ALA A 269 -1.08 32.37 21.01
N SER A 270 -1.64 31.19 21.29
CA SER A 270 -2.44 30.45 20.33
C SER A 270 -3.89 30.90 20.31
N LYS A 271 -4.38 31.26 19.14
CA LYS A 271 -5.80 31.43 18.88
C LYS A 271 -6.54 30.12 19.16
N GLY A 272 -7.58 30.15 19.97
CA GLY A 272 -8.37 28.97 20.35
C GLY A 272 -7.93 28.27 21.64
N LEU A 273 -6.81 28.66 22.25
CA LEU A 273 -6.41 28.13 23.55
C LEU A 273 -7.18 28.81 24.67
N GLN A 274 -7.97 28.05 25.40
CA GLN A 274 -8.78 28.54 26.51
C GLN A 274 -8.27 27.98 27.83
N VAL A 275 -8.11 28.84 28.84
CA VAL A 275 -7.76 28.49 30.19
C VAL A 275 -9.01 28.47 31.07
N TRP A 276 -9.28 27.34 31.75
CA TRP A 276 -10.48 27.15 32.54
C TRP A 276 -10.26 27.21 34.04
N ASP A 277 -9.13 26.65 34.48
CA ASP A 277 -8.83 26.54 35.91
C ASP A 277 -7.35 26.61 36.10
N PHE A 278 -6.87 27.42 37.03
CA PHE A 278 -5.47 27.52 37.43
C PHE A 278 -5.35 27.36 38.93
N GLN A 279 -4.41 26.52 39.36
CA GLN A 279 -4.14 26.28 40.80
C GLN A 279 -2.65 26.33 41.02
N SER A 280 -2.19 27.27 41.87
CA SER A 280 -0.85 27.26 42.41
C SER A 280 -0.81 26.28 43.59
N GLN A 281 0.20 25.42 43.64
CA GLN A 281 0.42 24.40 44.68
C GLN A 281 1.78 24.62 45.33
N ALA A 282 1.96 24.10 46.56
CA ALA A 282 3.22 24.28 47.31
C ALA A 282 4.44 23.70 46.57
N GLU A 283 4.30 22.67 45.79
CA GLU A 283 5.35 21.99 45.03
C GLU A 283 4.99 21.82 43.56
N GLY A 284 4.37 22.84 42.95
CA GLY A 284 3.99 22.79 41.54
C GLY A 284 2.83 23.69 41.17
N MET A 285 2.23 23.41 40.05
CA MET A 285 1.02 24.10 39.54
C MET A 285 0.16 23.18 38.67
N ALA A 286 -1.09 23.54 38.56
CA ALA A 286 -2.03 22.82 37.66
C ALA A 286 -2.87 23.82 36.89
N VAL A 287 -3.21 23.45 35.66
CA VAL A 287 -4.09 24.25 34.78
C VAL A 287 -4.96 23.32 33.95
N THR A 288 -6.22 23.66 33.78
CA THR A 288 -7.11 22.99 32.81
C THR A 288 -7.18 23.84 31.56
N LEU A 289 -6.79 23.23 30.45
CA LEU A 289 -6.74 23.86 29.12
C LEU A 289 -7.74 23.19 28.18
N LYS A 290 -8.33 23.97 27.31
CA LYS A 290 -9.03 23.52 26.12
C LYS A 290 -8.40 24.20 24.92
N ASP A 291 -7.93 23.40 23.97
CA ASP A 291 -7.34 23.89 22.73
C ASP A 291 -8.27 23.51 21.56
N ASP A 292 -8.78 24.51 20.87
CA ASP A 292 -9.68 24.31 19.74
C ASP A 292 -8.95 23.71 18.51
N LEU A 293 -7.61 23.67 18.52
CA LEU A 293 -6.78 23.14 17.44
C LEU A 293 -6.01 21.90 17.90
N LEU A 294 -6.19 20.78 17.23
CA LEU A 294 -5.35 19.60 17.44
C LEU A 294 -3.95 19.80 16.85
N PRO A 295 -2.90 19.16 17.42
CA PRO A 295 -1.59 19.11 16.80
C PRO A 295 -1.62 18.32 15.49
N ALA A 296 -0.56 18.42 14.69
CA ALA A 296 -0.35 17.49 13.61
C ALA A 296 -0.27 16.04 14.15
N ALA A 297 -0.92 15.11 13.48
CA ALA A 297 -0.80 13.70 13.83
C ALA A 297 0.65 13.22 13.63
N ASN A 298 1.14 12.41 14.53
CA ASN A 298 2.49 11.84 14.41
C ASN A 298 2.57 10.91 13.20
N ALA A 299 3.72 10.93 12.53
CA ALA A 299 3.91 10.15 11.31
C ALA A 299 3.95 8.64 11.57
N ASP A 300 4.64 8.22 12.62
CA ASP A 300 4.76 6.81 13.02
C ASP A 300 5.08 6.75 14.52
N PRO A 301 4.54 5.80 15.31
CA PRO A 301 4.97 5.56 16.67
C PRO A 301 6.47 5.27 16.82
N LYS A 302 7.10 4.62 15.82
CA LYS A 302 8.56 4.39 15.76
C LYS A 302 9.34 5.67 15.44
N ASP A 303 8.75 6.60 14.69
CA ASP A 303 9.29 7.94 14.37
C ASP A 303 8.95 9.01 15.42
N ALA A 304 8.33 8.63 16.52
CA ALA A 304 7.85 9.54 17.58
C ALA A 304 8.94 10.45 18.21
N LEU A 305 10.19 10.29 17.82
CA LEU A 305 11.31 11.13 18.29
C LEU A 305 11.65 12.28 17.32
N LEU A 306 10.97 12.38 16.17
CA LEU A 306 11.26 13.41 15.18
C LEU A 306 10.07 14.36 15.05
N PRO A 307 10.32 15.70 15.20
CA PRO A 307 9.27 16.68 15.00
C PRO A 307 8.76 16.56 13.56
N THR A 308 7.47 16.29 13.40
CA THR A 308 6.81 16.22 12.09
C THR A 308 6.31 17.58 11.63
N SER A 309 6.24 18.56 12.52
CA SER A 309 5.73 19.91 12.25
C SER A 309 6.82 20.96 12.37
N GLN A 310 6.82 21.92 11.44
CA GLN A 310 7.65 23.13 11.54
C GLN A 310 7.13 24.12 12.59
N ALA A 311 5.94 23.89 13.16
CA ALA A 311 5.33 24.74 14.17
C ALA A 311 5.26 23.99 15.51
N PRO A 312 6.33 24.01 16.30
CA PRO A 312 6.38 23.29 17.57
C PRO A 312 5.39 23.91 18.58
N ARG A 313 4.79 23.04 19.39
CA ARG A 313 4.05 23.47 20.58
C ARG A 313 5.00 23.75 21.72
N ILE A 314 5.11 24.99 22.15
CA ILE A 314 6.05 25.41 23.20
C ILE A 314 5.29 25.69 24.51
N ILE A 315 5.71 25.04 25.59
CA ILE A 315 5.26 25.34 26.94
C ILE A 315 6.41 25.95 27.71
N GLN A 316 6.20 27.13 28.25
CA GLN A 316 7.13 27.82 29.16
C GLN A 316 6.48 28.00 30.54
N VAL A 317 7.17 27.56 31.55
CA VAL A 317 6.69 27.63 32.95
C VAL A 317 7.75 28.28 33.82
N SER A 318 7.42 29.42 34.35
CA SER A 318 8.30 30.19 35.29
C SER A 318 7.75 30.19 36.71
N GLY A 319 8.58 30.56 37.69
CA GLY A 319 8.19 30.62 39.09
C GLY A 319 8.20 29.28 39.85
N LEU A 320 8.61 28.18 39.19
CA LEU A 320 8.82 26.89 39.85
C LEU A 320 10.03 26.95 40.78
N SER A 321 9.90 26.43 42.01
CA SER A 321 11.04 26.33 42.94
C SER A 321 12.13 25.41 42.38
N PRO A 322 13.42 25.58 42.74
CA PRO A 322 14.48 24.72 42.22
C PRO A 322 14.18 23.23 42.40
N GLY A 323 14.33 22.45 41.34
CA GLY A 323 14.02 21.03 41.32
C GLY A 323 13.66 20.51 39.94
N ARG A 324 13.25 19.23 39.86
CA ARG A 324 12.74 18.62 38.65
C ARG A 324 11.23 18.48 38.74
N TYR A 325 10.56 18.70 37.63
CA TYR A 325 9.12 18.65 37.54
C TYR A 325 8.67 17.77 36.40
N ALA A 326 7.79 16.83 36.70
CA ALA A 326 7.07 16.05 35.70
C ALA A 326 5.84 16.84 35.23
N LEU A 327 5.67 16.99 33.95
CA LEU A 327 4.40 17.38 33.33
C LEU A 327 3.49 16.16 33.26
N LYS A 328 2.42 16.20 34.03
CA LYS A 328 1.31 15.27 33.92
C LYS A 328 0.19 15.91 33.09
N MET A 329 -0.39 15.15 32.18
CA MET A 329 -1.62 15.53 31.50
C MET A 329 -2.64 14.40 31.75
N ASP A 330 -3.81 14.76 32.28
CA ASP A 330 -4.84 13.81 32.71
C ASP A 330 -4.29 12.66 33.58
N GLY A 331 -3.36 13.02 34.52
CA GLY A 331 -2.75 12.09 35.46
C GLY A 331 -1.56 11.27 34.93
N GLN A 332 -1.21 11.38 33.66
CA GLN A 332 -0.13 10.63 33.02
C GLN A 332 1.09 11.55 32.78
N ILE A 333 2.32 11.02 33.01
CA ILE A 333 3.57 11.77 32.84
C ILE A 333 3.96 11.77 31.34
N TYR A 334 4.20 12.96 30.75
CA TYR A 334 4.64 13.15 29.38
C TYR A 334 6.03 13.72 29.21
N ALA A 335 6.49 14.52 30.19
CA ALA A 335 7.81 15.12 30.16
C ALA A 335 8.36 15.34 31.60
N VAL A 336 9.69 15.37 31.76
CA VAL A 336 10.37 15.66 33.03
C VAL A 336 11.56 16.57 32.73
N TYR A 337 11.49 17.81 33.21
CA TYR A 337 12.55 18.81 33.07
C TYR A 337 12.85 19.53 34.39
N SER A 338 14.01 20.20 34.50
CA SER A 338 14.28 21.08 35.63
C SER A 338 13.41 22.36 35.56
N ALA A 339 13.29 23.05 36.70
CA ALA A 339 12.62 24.34 36.75
C ALA A 339 13.20 25.35 35.74
N ASP A 340 14.54 25.37 35.60
CA ASP A 340 15.22 26.25 34.63
C ASP A 340 14.93 25.88 33.20
N GLN A 341 14.83 24.58 32.88
CA GLN A 341 14.48 24.12 31.55
C GLN A 341 13.03 24.47 31.19
N TRP A 342 12.10 24.31 32.14
CA TRP A 342 10.71 24.74 31.94
C TRP A 342 10.62 26.25 31.72
N ALA A 343 11.43 27.07 32.47
CA ALA A 343 11.46 28.52 32.31
C ALA A 343 12.05 28.97 30.96
N GLN A 344 12.86 28.14 30.29
CA GLN A 344 13.38 28.39 28.96
C GLN A 344 12.40 28.04 27.83
N GLY A 345 11.33 27.33 28.15
CA GLY A 345 10.39 26.78 27.18
C GLY A 345 10.80 25.42 26.64
N GLN A 346 9.86 24.48 26.63
CA GLN A 346 10.03 23.12 26.15
C GLN A 346 9.03 22.80 25.03
N VAL A 347 9.52 22.09 24.04
CA VAL A 347 8.65 21.60 22.93
C VAL A 347 7.85 20.42 23.44
N LEU A 348 6.54 20.47 23.24
CA LEU A 348 5.61 19.39 23.53
C LEU A 348 5.42 18.56 22.26
N GLU A 349 5.88 17.31 22.31
CA GLU A 349 5.80 16.36 21.18
C GLU A 349 4.77 15.25 21.41
N ARG A 350 4.20 15.20 22.63
CA ARG A 350 3.29 14.13 23.08
C ARG A 350 2.23 14.68 24.01
N GLY A 351 1.11 13.99 24.09
CA GLY A 351 0.04 14.32 25.01
C GLY A 351 -1.31 13.85 24.47
N PRO A 352 -2.38 13.97 25.28
CA PRO A 352 -3.71 13.47 24.90
C PRO A 352 -4.26 14.09 23.61
N GLN A 353 -3.83 15.31 23.26
CA GLN A 353 -4.21 15.91 21.98
C GLN A 353 -3.49 15.27 20.79
N PHE A 354 -2.23 14.81 20.96
CA PHE A 354 -1.52 14.06 19.93
C PHE A 354 -2.12 12.67 19.74
N ASP A 355 -2.51 12.01 20.84
CA ASP A 355 -3.21 10.73 20.81
C ASP A 355 -4.56 10.88 20.09
N GLN A 356 -5.28 11.98 20.35
CA GLN A 356 -6.54 12.32 19.69
C GLN A 356 -6.34 12.60 18.20
N ALA A 357 -5.28 13.31 17.81
CA ALA A 357 -4.96 13.58 16.40
C ALA A 357 -4.59 12.29 15.65
N THR A 358 -3.89 11.37 16.32
CA THR A 358 -3.57 10.05 15.76
C THR A 358 -4.84 9.21 15.60
N ALA A 359 -5.74 9.18 16.57
CA ALA A 359 -7.02 8.50 16.46
C ALA A 359 -7.88 9.09 15.33
N LEU A 360 -7.90 10.42 15.18
CA LEU A 360 -8.58 11.10 14.08
C LEU A 360 -8.03 10.63 12.73
N ARG A 361 -6.70 10.53 12.58
CA ARG A 361 -6.08 10.06 11.34
C ARG A 361 -6.43 8.60 11.04
N HIS A 362 -6.45 7.72 12.04
CA HIS A 362 -6.87 6.33 11.83
C HIS A 362 -8.32 6.24 11.37
N ALA A 363 -9.23 6.98 11.98
CA ALA A 363 -10.63 7.05 11.55
C ALA A 363 -10.76 7.57 10.09
N VAL A 364 -9.92 8.52 9.69
CA VAL A 364 -9.85 9.01 8.30
C VAL A 364 -9.39 7.90 7.35
N ILE A 365 -8.35 7.13 7.71
CA ILE A 365 -7.85 6.01 6.90
C ILE A 365 -8.95 4.95 6.74
N GLU A 366 -9.58 4.51 7.82
CA GLU A 366 -10.66 3.51 7.79
C GLU A 366 -11.84 3.96 6.91
N LYS A 367 -12.22 5.25 7.01
CA LYS A 367 -13.25 5.84 6.15
C LYS A 367 -12.79 5.85 4.69
N ASN A 368 -11.55 6.16 4.41
CA ASN A 368 -11.01 6.17 3.04
C ASN A 368 -11.01 4.77 2.43
N GLU A 369 -10.62 3.74 3.18
CA GLU A 369 -10.70 2.33 2.76
C GLU A 369 -12.15 1.92 2.44
N THR A 370 -13.09 2.25 3.34
CA THR A 370 -14.51 1.97 3.15
C THR A 370 -15.03 2.66 1.88
N PHE A 371 -14.65 3.93 1.67
CA PHE A 371 -15.04 4.67 0.46
C PHE A 371 -14.37 4.13 -0.80
N PHE A 372 -13.14 3.65 -0.70
CA PHE A 372 -12.46 3.02 -1.84
C PHE A 372 -13.27 1.82 -2.38
N HIS A 373 -13.78 0.95 -1.50
CA HIS A 373 -14.65 -0.16 -1.91
C HIS A 373 -15.96 0.29 -2.56
N ARG A 374 -16.46 1.45 -2.18
CA ARG A 374 -17.64 2.09 -2.80
C ARG A 374 -17.34 2.67 -4.17
N TYR A 375 -16.18 3.33 -4.32
CA TYR A 375 -15.77 4.07 -5.49
C TYR A 375 -15.09 3.20 -6.56
N ARG A 376 -14.21 2.30 -6.14
CA ARG A 376 -13.48 1.34 -6.99
C ARG A 376 -13.75 -0.09 -6.55
N PRO A 377 -14.99 -0.58 -6.67
CA PRO A 377 -15.30 -1.93 -6.26
C PRO A 377 -14.51 -2.94 -7.09
N GLN A 378 -14.09 -4.02 -6.45
CA GLN A 378 -13.56 -5.16 -7.17
C GLN A 378 -14.64 -5.73 -8.08
N ASN A 379 -14.21 -6.37 -9.19
CA ASN A 379 -15.11 -7.04 -10.13
C ASN A 379 -16.07 -6.10 -10.90
N GLU A 380 -15.65 -4.88 -11.18
CA GLU A 380 -16.47 -3.95 -11.97
C GLU A 380 -17.01 -4.58 -13.25
N THR A 381 -16.22 -5.46 -13.90
CA THR A 381 -16.61 -6.24 -15.08
C THR A 381 -17.95 -6.97 -14.88
N TYR A 382 -18.14 -7.57 -13.71
CA TYR A 382 -19.30 -8.39 -13.36
C TYR A 382 -20.39 -7.62 -12.62
N LEU A 383 -20.05 -6.52 -11.96
CA LEU A 383 -21.02 -5.69 -11.24
C LEU A 383 -21.75 -4.72 -12.15
N PHE A 384 -21.01 -3.98 -12.97
CA PHE A 384 -21.54 -2.88 -13.77
C PHE A 384 -21.14 -2.94 -15.24
N GLY A 385 -20.11 -3.71 -15.57
CA GLY A 385 -19.53 -3.81 -16.90
C GLY A 385 -20.31 -4.66 -17.88
N PHE A 386 -19.67 -5.07 -18.96
CA PHE A 386 -20.30 -5.81 -20.07
C PHE A 386 -20.68 -7.25 -19.70
N ARG A 387 -20.17 -7.80 -18.59
CA ARG A 387 -20.52 -9.13 -18.04
C ARG A 387 -21.48 -9.07 -16.83
N LYS A 388 -22.10 -7.93 -16.54
CA LYS A 388 -23.02 -7.75 -15.40
C LYS A 388 -24.21 -8.72 -15.38
N HIS A 389 -24.59 -9.26 -16.53
CA HIS A 389 -25.66 -10.25 -16.67
C HIS A 389 -25.28 -11.63 -16.09
N GLU A 390 -24.01 -11.88 -15.86
CA GLU A 390 -23.52 -13.13 -15.28
C GLU A 390 -23.58 -13.12 -13.75
N GLN A 391 -23.09 -12.03 -13.12
CA GLN A 391 -22.99 -11.93 -11.65
C GLN A 391 -23.42 -10.55 -11.09
N GLY A 392 -24.18 -9.78 -11.83
CA GLY A 392 -24.59 -8.42 -11.44
C GLY A 392 -25.48 -8.32 -10.19
N GLN A 393 -25.90 -9.44 -9.62
CA GLN A 393 -26.74 -9.49 -8.43
C GLN A 393 -26.09 -8.83 -7.22
N ASN A 394 -24.77 -8.83 -7.12
CA ASN A 394 -24.01 -8.22 -6.05
C ASN A 394 -23.82 -6.70 -6.20
N ALA A 395 -24.17 -6.12 -7.34
CA ALA A 395 -24.11 -4.66 -7.53
C ALA A 395 -24.94 -3.88 -6.50
N VAL A 396 -26.01 -4.47 -5.97
CA VAL A 396 -26.87 -3.90 -4.93
C VAL A 396 -26.17 -3.73 -3.58
N GLU A 397 -25.04 -4.40 -3.37
CA GLU A 397 -24.24 -4.30 -2.16
C GLU A 397 -23.39 -3.00 -2.15
N ILE A 398 -22.99 -2.51 -3.32
CA ILE A 398 -22.05 -1.40 -3.43
C ILE A 398 -22.57 -0.11 -2.77
N PRO A 399 -23.84 0.31 -2.95
CA PRO A 399 -24.38 1.45 -2.22
C PRO A 399 -24.47 1.26 -0.71
N GLN A 400 -24.37 0.04 -0.20
CA GLN A 400 -24.42 -0.23 1.24
C GLN A 400 -23.15 0.21 1.99
N PHE A 401 -22.07 0.54 1.28
CA PHE A 401 -20.92 1.22 1.87
C PHE A 401 -21.23 2.69 2.26
N ASP A 402 -22.17 3.36 1.59
CA ASP A 402 -22.48 4.77 1.85
C ASP A 402 -22.90 5.06 3.32
N PRO A 403 -23.79 4.29 3.97
CA PRO A 403 -24.10 4.49 5.38
C PRO A 403 -22.93 4.20 6.32
N LEU A 404 -22.02 3.28 5.97
CA LEU A 404 -20.82 3.02 6.78
C LEU A 404 -19.87 4.21 6.74
N VAL A 405 -19.62 4.75 5.55
CA VAL A 405 -18.82 5.97 5.37
C VAL A 405 -19.44 7.14 6.15
N ALA A 406 -20.77 7.28 6.12
CA ALA A 406 -21.46 8.36 6.85
C ALA A 406 -21.36 8.21 8.38
N GLU A 407 -21.29 6.99 8.91
CA GLU A 407 -21.08 6.76 10.34
C GLU A 407 -19.63 7.07 10.75
N GLN A 408 -18.65 6.65 9.95
CA GLN A 408 -17.25 6.98 10.16
C GLN A 408 -17.00 8.50 10.09
N GLU A 409 -17.71 9.24 9.25
CA GLU A 409 -17.67 10.70 9.25
C GLU A 409 -18.14 11.33 10.56
N LYS A 410 -19.16 10.77 11.20
CA LYS A 410 -19.61 11.26 12.53
C LYS A 410 -18.52 11.03 13.58
N GLU A 411 -17.83 9.90 13.52
CA GLU A 411 -16.69 9.61 14.40
C GLU A 411 -15.55 10.61 14.16
N ILE A 412 -15.17 10.86 12.90
CA ILE A 412 -14.18 11.85 12.51
C ILE A 412 -14.53 13.23 13.08
N HIS A 413 -15.79 13.68 12.91
CA HIS A 413 -16.25 14.95 13.46
C HIS A 413 -16.23 14.98 15.01
N ALA A 414 -16.51 13.85 15.66
CA ALA A 414 -16.44 13.76 17.12
C ALA A 414 -15.00 13.79 17.62
N LEU A 415 -14.07 13.12 16.92
CA LEU A 415 -12.64 13.14 17.22
C LEU A 415 -11.99 14.50 16.96
N ALA A 416 -12.47 15.26 15.99
CA ALA A 416 -11.97 16.61 15.71
C ALA A 416 -12.32 17.64 16.80
N LYS A 417 -13.37 17.38 17.62
CA LYS A 417 -13.81 18.33 18.63
C LYS A 417 -12.83 18.46 19.79
N ALA A 418 -12.53 19.71 20.15
CA ALA A 418 -11.65 20.06 21.25
C ALA A 418 -12.12 19.50 22.60
N ARG A 419 -11.20 18.90 23.33
CA ARG A 419 -11.41 18.35 24.69
C ARG A 419 -10.66 19.19 25.72
N LYS A 420 -11.14 19.17 26.98
CA LYS A 420 -10.43 19.78 28.11
C LYS A 420 -9.44 18.77 28.65
N HIS A 421 -8.21 19.25 28.94
CA HIS A 421 -7.16 18.43 29.53
C HIS A 421 -6.58 19.15 30.73
N ARG A 422 -6.26 18.39 31.80
CA ARG A 422 -5.62 18.91 32.99
C ARG A 422 -4.12 18.70 32.90
N TYR A 423 -3.38 19.81 32.99
CA TYR A 423 -1.92 19.87 33.00
C TYR A 423 -1.45 20.13 34.42
N GLU A 424 -0.50 19.33 34.91
CA GLU A 424 0.02 19.44 36.25
C GLU A 424 1.56 19.35 36.23
N TRP A 425 2.23 20.35 36.77
CA TRP A 425 3.67 20.30 37.02
C TRP A 425 3.90 19.88 38.46
N VAL A 426 4.33 18.64 38.66
CA VAL A 426 4.51 18.03 39.98
C VAL A 426 5.99 17.80 40.20
N LYS A 427 6.51 18.26 41.35
CA LYS A 427 7.90 18.05 41.74
C LYS A 427 8.19 16.57 41.90
N VAL A 428 9.28 16.08 41.32
CA VAL A 428 9.66 14.66 41.35
C VAL A 428 11.05 14.46 41.91
N ALA A 429 11.30 13.25 42.45
CA ALA A 429 12.61 12.88 42.94
C ALA A 429 13.69 12.93 41.84
N LYS A 430 14.95 13.09 42.21
CA LYS A 430 16.06 13.39 41.30
C LYS A 430 16.32 12.29 40.26
N ASP A 431 15.82 11.06 40.45
CA ASP A 431 16.20 9.86 39.70
C ASP A 431 15.20 9.45 38.63
N LEU A 432 14.09 10.15 38.44
CA LEU A 432 13.15 9.86 37.35
C LEU A 432 13.74 10.32 36.00
N SER A 433 14.18 9.39 35.17
CA SER A 433 14.68 9.72 33.84
C SER A 433 13.53 9.90 32.84
N PRO A 434 13.68 10.78 31.81
CA PRO A 434 12.70 10.90 30.75
C PRO A 434 12.44 9.56 30.04
N SER A 435 13.45 8.70 29.92
CA SER A 435 13.34 7.37 29.30
C SER A 435 12.45 6.41 30.09
N GLN A 436 12.42 6.49 31.43
CA GLN A 436 11.51 5.68 32.24
C GLN A 436 10.05 6.12 32.10
N ALA A 437 9.79 7.40 31.92
CA ALA A 437 8.45 7.89 31.60
C ALA A 437 8.01 7.49 30.18
N LEU A 438 8.98 7.30 29.26
CA LEU A 438 8.74 6.89 27.87
C LEU A 438 8.44 5.38 27.69
N ALA A 439 9.13 4.53 28.45
CA ALA A 439 9.05 3.06 28.34
C ALA A 439 7.64 2.50 28.59
N TRP A 440 6.77 3.27 29.23
CA TRP A 440 5.42 2.86 29.57
C TRP A 440 4.39 3.01 28.45
N ARG A 441 4.78 3.52 27.25
CA ARG A 441 3.80 3.97 26.23
C ARG A 441 4.06 3.59 24.79
N LEU A 442 5.13 2.89 24.52
CA LEU A 442 5.21 2.19 23.25
C LEU A 442 4.10 1.13 23.25
N PRO A 443 3.20 1.12 22.28
CA PRO A 443 2.32 -0.01 22.11
C PRO A 443 3.17 -1.28 22.20
N GLN A 444 2.78 -2.20 23.08
CA GLN A 444 3.41 -3.51 23.05
C GLN A 444 3.15 -4.06 21.64
N PRO A 445 4.18 -4.55 20.93
CA PRO A 445 3.95 -5.23 19.69
C PRO A 445 2.85 -6.28 19.91
N ALA A 446 1.91 -6.37 18.98
CA ALA A 446 0.93 -7.45 19.03
C ALA A 446 1.68 -8.77 19.05
N ALA A 447 1.26 -9.70 19.89
CA ALA A 447 1.86 -11.04 19.91
C ALA A 447 1.77 -11.65 18.51
N VAL A 448 2.86 -12.25 18.05
CA VAL A 448 2.88 -12.95 16.76
C VAL A 448 1.90 -14.10 16.81
N GLU A 449 0.95 -14.13 15.87
CA GLU A 449 0.04 -15.25 15.76
C GLU A 449 0.76 -16.44 15.14
N THR A 450 0.84 -17.52 15.89
CA THR A 450 1.39 -18.79 15.41
C THR A 450 0.33 -19.89 15.54
N ARG A 451 0.37 -20.86 14.64
CA ARG A 451 -0.50 -22.05 14.66
C ARG A 451 0.39 -23.27 14.63
N SER A 452 0.11 -24.23 15.51
CA SER A 452 0.83 -25.51 15.57
C SER A 452 -0.18 -26.65 15.70
N LEU A 453 0.18 -27.81 15.17
CA LEU A 453 -0.62 -29.01 15.33
C LEU A 453 -0.53 -29.52 16.78
N ASP A 454 -1.64 -29.97 17.31
CA ASP A 454 -1.64 -30.74 18.58
C ASP A 454 -1.13 -32.18 18.35
N ALA A 455 -0.86 -32.90 19.44
CA ALA A 455 -0.32 -34.25 19.37
C ALA A 455 -1.18 -35.24 18.57
N ALA A 456 -2.51 -35.10 18.65
CA ALA A 456 -3.42 -35.98 17.91
C ALA A 456 -3.46 -35.65 16.40
N GLN A 457 -3.23 -34.36 16.05
CA GLN A 457 -3.11 -33.93 14.66
C GLN A 457 -1.77 -34.36 14.05
N ARG A 458 -0.69 -34.40 14.83
CA ARG A 458 0.65 -34.87 14.39
C ARG A 458 0.69 -36.39 14.16
N ASP A 459 -0.06 -37.17 14.94
CA ASP A 459 -0.16 -38.64 14.78
C ASP A 459 -1.01 -39.07 13.57
N ARG A 460 -1.48 -38.13 12.75
CA ARG A 460 -2.29 -38.44 11.57
C ARG A 460 -1.42 -39.11 10.49
N ASP A 461 -1.95 -40.20 9.89
CA ASP A 461 -1.32 -40.77 8.70
C ASP A 461 -1.43 -39.79 7.50
N PRO A 462 -0.35 -39.20 7.03
CA PRO A 462 -0.38 -38.24 5.92
C PRO A 462 -0.78 -38.88 4.58
N SER A 463 -0.74 -40.20 4.46
CA SER A 463 -1.19 -40.93 3.26
C SER A 463 -2.69 -41.22 3.24
N ALA A 464 -3.35 -41.18 4.39
CA ALA A 464 -4.76 -41.57 4.53
C ALA A 464 -5.74 -40.82 3.61
N PRO A 465 -5.57 -39.49 3.32
CA PRO A 465 -6.47 -38.77 2.41
C PRO A 465 -6.22 -39.04 0.92
N THR A 466 -5.22 -39.83 0.56
CA THR A 466 -4.83 -40.01 -0.85
C THR A 466 -5.61 -41.09 -1.61
N ASP A 467 -6.47 -41.83 -0.93
CA ASP A 467 -7.32 -42.87 -1.52
C ASP A 467 -8.27 -42.40 -2.63
N ARG A 468 -8.54 -41.09 -2.69
CA ARG A 468 -9.37 -40.41 -3.70
C ARG A 468 -8.57 -39.94 -4.92
N PHE A 469 -7.28 -40.24 -4.97
CA PHE A 469 -6.40 -39.80 -6.05
C PHE A 469 -5.94 -40.97 -6.88
N GLN A 470 -5.89 -40.73 -8.17
CA GLN A 470 -5.19 -41.59 -9.13
C GLN A 470 -3.82 -40.94 -9.38
N LEU A 471 -2.76 -41.63 -9.00
CA LEU A 471 -1.39 -41.19 -9.16
C LEU A 471 -0.72 -41.87 -10.34
N ALA A 472 0.21 -41.18 -10.99
CA ALA A 472 1.14 -41.83 -11.89
C ALA A 472 1.88 -42.96 -11.15
N PRO A 473 2.21 -44.10 -11.80
CA PRO A 473 2.81 -45.25 -11.11
C PRO A 473 4.12 -44.93 -10.38
N GLU A 474 4.86 -43.94 -10.88
CA GLU A 474 6.20 -43.53 -10.44
C GLU A 474 6.19 -42.59 -9.23
N VAL A 475 5.04 -42.01 -8.86
CA VAL A 475 4.99 -41.00 -7.81
C VAL A 475 4.19 -41.49 -6.60
N GLU A 476 4.51 -40.89 -5.45
CA GLU A 476 3.73 -40.98 -4.22
C GLU A 476 3.34 -39.58 -3.78
N MET A 477 2.24 -39.47 -3.02
CA MET A 477 1.70 -38.20 -2.57
C MET A 477 1.33 -38.29 -1.08
N THR A 478 1.63 -37.21 -0.36
CA THR A 478 1.25 -37.04 1.05
C THR A 478 0.54 -35.72 1.24
N LEU A 479 -0.29 -35.60 2.28
CA LEU A 479 -0.87 -34.36 2.74
C LEU A 479 0.17 -33.65 3.62
N TRP A 480 0.81 -32.60 3.08
CA TRP A 480 1.86 -31.86 3.78
C TRP A 480 1.28 -30.86 4.79
N ALA A 481 0.18 -30.18 4.44
CA ALA A 481 -0.52 -29.26 5.34
C ALA A 481 -1.99 -29.13 4.99
N GLU A 482 -2.81 -28.87 5.99
CA GLU A 482 -4.22 -28.53 5.81
C GLU A 482 -4.70 -27.51 6.86
N THR A 483 -5.93 -27.04 6.71
CA THR A 483 -6.64 -26.23 7.72
C THR A 483 -6.62 -26.98 9.09
N PRO A 484 -6.27 -26.32 10.23
CA PRO A 484 -6.23 -24.86 10.43
C PRO A 484 -4.88 -24.18 10.18
N LEU A 485 -3.83 -24.90 9.86
CA LEU A 485 -2.52 -24.28 9.59
C LEU A 485 -2.57 -23.33 8.41
N ILE A 486 -3.35 -23.64 7.40
CA ILE A 486 -3.52 -22.90 6.16
C ILE A 486 -4.99 -22.67 5.84
N SER A 487 -5.29 -21.61 5.09
CA SER A 487 -6.61 -21.31 4.56
C SER A 487 -6.51 -20.72 3.16
N LYS A 488 -7.28 -21.29 2.21
CA LYS A 488 -7.46 -20.75 0.84
C LYS A 488 -6.17 -20.28 0.17
N PRO A 489 -5.16 -21.14 -0.04
CA PRO A 489 -3.92 -20.76 -0.73
C PRO A 489 -4.20 -20.33 -2.17
N ILE A 490 -3.51 -19.28 -2.63
CA ILE A 490 -3.59 -18.78 -4.01
C ILE A 490 -2.25 -18.92 -4.71
N GLN A 491 -1.17 -18.43 -4.10
CA GLN A 491 0.19 -18.62 -4.58
C GLN A 491 1.09 -19.07 -3.46
N ILE A 492 2.06 -19.91 -3.80
CA ILE A 492 3.09 -20.43 -2.88
C ILE A 492 4.48 -20.21 -3.47
N ASN A 493 5.47 -19.91 -2.61
CA ASN A 493 6.88 -19.89 -2.98
C ASN A 493 7.74 -20.26 -1.77
N PHE A 494 8.95 -20.75 -2.03
CA PHE A 494 9.90 -21.06 -0.98
C PHE A 494 10.92 -19.94 -0.80
N ASP A 495 11.32 -19.70 0.43
CA ASP A 495 12.43 -18.80 0.74
C ASP A 495 13.79 -19.54 0.73
N PRO A 496 14.91 -18.82 0.84
CA PRO A 496 16.24 -19.41 0.89
C PRO A 496 16.51 -20.33 2.09
N GLU A 497 15.65 -20.31 3.11
CA GLU A 497 15.71 -21.20 4.28
C GLU A 497 14.90 -22.47 4.08
N GLY A 498 14.16 -22.55 2.99
CA GLY A 498 13.30 -23.68 2.67
C GLY A 498 11.92 -23.62 3.31
N ARG A 499 11.50 -22.48 3.85
CA ARG A 499 10.17 -22.27 4.41
C ARG A 499 9.18 -21.94 3.28
N LEU A 500 7.95 -22.42 3.42
CA LEU A 500 6.89 -22.18 2.43
C LEU A 500 6.13 -20.90 2.78
N TRP A 501 6.17 -19.93 1.87
CA TRP A 501 5.40 -18.69 1.93
C TRP A 501 4.12 -18.82 1.13
N ILE A 502 3.02 -18.31 1.68
CA ILE A 502 1.69 -18.50 1.13
C ILE A 502 0.91 -17.19 1.14
N ALA A 503 0.42 -16.78 -0.03
CA ALA A 503 -0.66 -15.82 -0.17
C ALA A 503 -1.99 -16.56 -0.17
N GLY A 504 -2.88 -16.22 0.76
CA GLY A 504 -4.19 -16.84 0.87
C GLY A 504 -5.30 -15.82 1.02
N SER A 505 -6.50 -16.10 0.48
CA SER A 505 -7.63 -15.20 0.59
C SER A 505 -8.94 -15.90 0.92
N ARG A 506 -9.50 -15.51 2.07
CA ARG A 506 -10.84 -15.88 2.52
C ARG A 506 -11.89 -14.88 2.02
N LEU A 507 -11.47 -13.66 1.67
CA LEU A 507 -12.35 -12.59 1.19
C LEU A 507 -12.78 -12.78 -0.26
N TYR A 508 -11.94 -13.45 -1.05
CA TYR A 508 -12.24 -13.72 -2.46
C TYR A 508 -13.68 -14.30 -2.64
N PRO A 509 -14.47 -13.87 -3.63
CA PRO A 509 -14.07 -12.98 -4.73
C PRO A 509 -14.33 -11.49 -4.48
N GLN A 510 -15.00 -11.11 -3.41
CA GLN A 510 -15.32 -9.71 -3.14
C GLN A 510 -15.62 -9.48 -1.66
N ILE A 511 -15.04 -8.39 -1.11
CA ILE A 511 -15.34 -7.92 0.24
C ILE A 511 -16.80 -7.45 0.34
N GLN A 512 -17.42 -7.67 1.50
CA GLN A 512 -18.79 -7.23 1.80
C GLN A 512 -18.79 -5.90 2.55
N PRO A 513 -19.85 -5.08 2.42
CA PRO A 513 -20.02 -3.91 3.26
C PRO A 513 -19.94 -4.27 4.75
N GLY A 514 -19.07 -3.60 5.49
CA GLY A 514 -18.82 -3.85 6.92
C GLY A 514 -17.91 -5.05 7.23
N GLN A 515 -17.40 -5.75 6.24
CA GLN A 515 -16.37 -6.77 6.43
C GLN A 515 -14.99 -6.12 6.49
N ALA A 516 -14.16 -6.56 7.44
CA ALA A 516 -12.76 -6.13 7.51
C ALA A 516 -11.90 -6.90 6.49
N ALA A 517 -10.82 -6.27 6.03
CA ALA A 517 -9.77 -6.94 5.29
C ALA A 517 -8.93 -7.77 6.27
N GLU A 518 -9.05 -9.12 6.19
CA GLU A 518 -8.45 -10.06 7.15
C GLU A 518 -7.59 -11.15 6.49
N ASP A 519 -7.29 -11.00 5.21
CA ASP A 519 -6.44 -11.96 4.52
C ASP A 519 -4.99 -11.87 4.99
N GLN A 520 -4.25 -12.96 4.85
CA GLN A 520 -2.97 -13.16 5.50
C GLN A 520 -1.90 -13.65 4.54
N ILE A 521 -0.65 -13.30 4.86
CA ILE A 521 0.55 -13.99 4.38
C ILE A 521 1.03 -14.91 5.49
N LEU A 522 1.23 -16.18 5.14
CA LEU A 522 1.65 -17.23 6.06
C LEU A 522 3.05 -17.73 5.69
N VAL A 523 3.84 -18.09 6.71
CA VAL A 523 5.10 -18.82 6.58
C VAL A 523 4.95 -20.15 7.29
N MET A 524 5.16 -21.24 6.56
CA MET A 524 4.95 -22.61 7.06
C MET A 524 6.24 -23.39 7.06
N GLU A 525 6.39 -24.25 8.07
CA GLU A 525 7.58 -25.04 8.32
C GLU A 525 7.20 -26.47 8.72
N ASP A 526 8.02 -27.42 8.30
CA ASP A 526 8.13 -28.77 8.82
C ASP A 526 9.35 -28.78 9.77
N THR A 527 9.11 -28.55 11.07
CA THR A 527 10.18 -28.25 12.03
C THR A 527 10.92 -29.51 12.49
N ASP A 528 10.27 -30.68 12.46
CA ASP A 528 10.84 -31.96 12.86
C ASP A 528 11.27 -32.83 11.66
N ARG A 529 10.98 -32.33 10.43
CA ARG A 529 11.39 -32.98 9.15
C ARG A 529 10.78 -34.34 8.92
N ASP A 530 9.55 -34.53 9.34
CA ASP A 530 8.82 -35.78 9.13
C ASP A 530 8.07 -35.82 7.77
N GLY A 531 8.09 -34.73 7.02
CA GLY A 531 7.41 -34.57 5.72
C GLY A 531 6.01 -33.99 5.83
N VAL A 532 5.64 -33.44 6.98
CA VAL A 532 4.37 -32.77 7.26
C VAL A 532 4.64 -31.44 7.95
N ALA A 533 4.04 -30.35 7.49
CA ALA A 533 4.17 -29.07 8.18
C ALA A 533 3.49 -29.11 9.54
N ASP A 534 4.18 -28.63 10.56
CA ASP A 534 3.69 -28.62 11.94
C ASP A 534 3.62 -27.23 12.57
N HIS A 535 4.16 -26.20 11.89
CA HIS A 535 4.18 -24.83 12.35
C HIS A 535 3.82 -23.83 11.26
N THR A 536 3.04 -22.81 11.64
CA THR A 536 2.71 -21.66 10.76
C THR A 536 2.82 -20.37 11.54
N THR A 537 3.53 -19.41 10.96
CA THR A 537 3.59 -18.02 11.43
C THR A 537 2.72 -17.14 10.54
N VAL A 538 1.88 -16.29 11.13
CA VAL A 538 1.18 -15.22 10.42
C VAL A 538 2.14 -14.06 10.25
N PHE A 539 2.78 -14.01 9.09
CA PHE A 539 3.78 -12.98 8.78
C PHE A 539 3.16 -11.60 8.59
N ALA A 540 1.99 -11.54 7.95
CA ALA A 540 1.23 -10.31 7.79
C ALA A 540 -0.27 -10.60 7.75
N ASP A 541 -1.06 -9.67 8.25
CA ASP A 541 -2.52 -9.69 8.25
C ASP A 541 -3.10 -8.35 7.77
N GLY A 542 -4.41 -8.21 7.80
CA GLY A 542 -5.08 -6.98 7.37
C GLY A 542 -4.95 -6.72 5.87
N LEU A 543 -4.86 -7.78 5.06
CA LEU A 543 -4.70 -7.68 3.61
C LEU A 543 -6.04 -7.92 2.90
N LEU A 544 -6.17 -7.32 1.70
CA LEU A 544 -7.33 -7.49 0.83
C LEU A 544 -6.98 -8.35 -0.37
N MET A 545 -7.34 -9.61 -0.35
CA MET A 545 -7.13 -10.55 -1.46
C MET A 545 -5.69 -10.52 -2.02
N PRO A 546 -4.67 -10.88 -1.20
CA PRO A 546 -3.32 -11.06 -1.73
C PRO A 546 -3.31 -12.25 -2.68
N THR A 547 -2.90 -12.00 -3.92
CA THR A 547 -2.94 -12.98 -5.03
C THR A 547 -1.57 -13.33 -5.56
N GLY A 548 -0.53 -12.66 -5.07
CA GLY A 548 0.86 -12.93 -5.41
C GLY A 548 1.76 -12.86 -4.19
N ILE A 549 2.75 -13.75 -4.11
CA ILE A 549 3.78 -13.78 -3.07
C ILE A 549 5.12 -14.21 -3.66
N GLU A 550 6.17 -13.45 -3.36
CA GLU A 550 7.55 -13.82 -3.71
C GLU A 550 8.49 -13.34 -2.61
N PRO A 551 9.14 -14.25 -1.85
CA PRO A 551 10.17 -13.89 -0.88
C PRO A 551 11.36 -13.20 -1.55
N GLY A 552 11.89 -12.16 -0.92
CA GLY A 552 13.07 -11.44 -1.42
C GLY A 552 13.37 -10.18 -0.63
N ASP A 553 14.57 -9.67 -0.76
CA ASP A 553 15.07 -8.42 -0.17
C ASP A 553 14.87 -8.30 1.35
N GLY A 554 14.94 -9.46 2.03
CA GLY A 554 14.78 -9.58 3.49
C GLY A 554 13.33 -9.46 3.96
N GLY A 555 12.38 -9.74 3.09
CA GLY A 555 10.95 -9.77 3.34
C GLY A 555 10.22 -10.53 2.24
N ALA A 556 9.05 -10.03 1.81
CA ALA A 556 8.32 -10.60 0.70
C ALA A 556 7.61 -9.52 -0.12
N TYR A 557 7.60 -9.70 -1.44
CA TYR A 557 6.75 -8.96 -2.35
C TYR A 557 5.36 -9.58 -2.37
N VAL A 558 4.34 -8.76 -2.24
CA VAL A 558 2.94 -9.19 -2.18
C VAL A 558 2.11 -8.42 -3.19
N GLY A 559 1.49 -9.15 -4.11
CA GLY A 559 0.49 -8.60 -5.01
C GLY A 559 -0.86 -8.48 -4.30
N GLN A 560 -1.25 -7.27 -3.97
CA GLN A 560 -2.57 -6.94 -3.44
C GLN A 560 -3.13 -5.79 -4.26
N SER A 561 -4.17 -6.03 -5.03
CA SER A 561 -4.76 -4.94 -5.84
C SER A 561 -5.21 -3.78 -4.93
N THR A 562 -4.81 -2.56 -5.17
CA THR A 562 -4.21 -1.94 -6.37
C THR A 562 -2.68 -1.80 -6.28
N GLU A 563 -2.01 -2.57 -5.46
CA GLU A 563 -0.63 -2.32 -5.06
C GLU A 563 0.23 -3.58 -5.18
N LEU A 564 1.51 -3.36 -5.50
CA LEU A 564 2.59 -4.28 -5.16
C LEU A 564 3.22 -3.77 -3.86
N LEU A 565 3.15 -4.58 -2.83
CA LEU A 565 3.72 -4.29 -1.52
C LEU A 565 5.07 -4.99 -1.35
N HIS A 566 5.96 -4.43 -0.54
CA HIS A 566 7.05 -5.15 0.10
C HIS A 566 6.85 -5.09 1.61
N LEU A 567 6.73 -6.27 2.21
CA LEU A 567 6.50 -6.46 3.64
C LEU A 567 7.78 -7.00 4.27
N LYS A 568 8.22 -6.42 5.37
CA LYS A 568 9.46 -6.79 6.03
C LYS A 568 9.30 -6.86 7.54
N ASP A 569 9.92 -7.85 8.14
CA ASP A 569 10.18 -7.97 9.56
C ASP A 569 11.54 -7.30 9.84
N THR A 570 11.56 -6.20 10.59
CA THR A 570 12.79 -5.46 10.89
C THR A 570 13.31 -5.69 12.30
N ASP A 571 12.52 -6.27 13.19
CA ASP A 571 12.90 -6.57 14.57
C ASP A 571 13.11 -8.07 14.86
N GLY A 572 12.80 -8.92 13.88
CA GLY A 572 13.12 -10.36 13.92
C GLY A 572 12.13 -11.19 14.74
N ASP A 573 10.89 -10.68 14.92
CA ASP A 573 9.87 -11.39 15.70
C ASP A 573 9.05 -12.39 14.86
N GLY A 574 9.24 -12.41 13.53
CA GLY A 574 8.53 -13.26 12.58
C GLY A 574 7.29 -12.61 11.96
N ARG A 575 6.99 -11.35 12.29
CA ARG A 575 5.89 -10.59 11.73
C ARG A 575 6.39 -9.34 11.01
N ALA A 576 5.78 -9.03 9.88
CA ALA A 576 6.10 -7.80 9.16
C ALA A 576 5.69 -6.57 9.99
N ASP A 577 6.65 -5.71 10.26
CA ASP A 577 6.49 -4.44 10.94
C ASP A 577 6.78 -3.25 10.03
N GLN A 578 7.24 -3.51 8.81
CA GLN A 578 7.40 -2.53 7.74
C GLN A 578 6.56 -2.92 6.54
N ARG A 579 5.73 -1.97 6.07
CA ARG A 579 4.93 -2.09 4.85
C ARG A 579 5.28 -0.95 3.91
N ARG A 580 5.76 -1.28 2.72
CA ARG A 580 6.12 -0.33 1.67
C ARG A 580 5.26 -0.57 0.44
N ILE A 581 4.71 0.48 -0.15
CA ILE A 581 4.04 0.43 -1.45
C ILE A 581 5.11 0.59 -2.54
N VAL A 582 5.49 -0.50 -3.17
CA VAL A 582 6.50 -0.50 -4.25
C VAL A 582 5.92 0.14 -5.51
N LEU A 583 4.76 -0.35 -5.94
CA LEU A 583 3.98 0.18 -7.07
C LEU A 583 2.52 0.31 -6.67
N SER A 584 1.83 1.32 -7.21
CA SER A 584 0.38 1.46 -7.14
C SER A 584 -0.21 1.76 -8.52
N GLY A 585 -1.50 1.44 -8.70
CA GLY A 585 -2.21 1.70 -9.95
C GLY A 585 -2.56 0.45 -10.74
N PHE A 586 -2.47 -0.74 -10.13
CA PHE A 586 -3.05 -1.96 -10.71
C PHE A 586 -4.57 -1.90 -10.69
N GLY A 587 -5.18 -2.48 -11.71
CA GLY A 587 -6.63 -2.51 -11.85
C GLY A 587 -7.33 -3.47 -10.88
N THR A 588 -8.65 -3.28 -10.72
CA THR A 588 -9.52 -4.09 -9.84
C THR A 588 -10.71 -4.69 -10.60
N GLU A 589 -10.73 -4.59 -11.90
CA GLU A 589 -11.90 -4.88 -12.73
C GLU A 589 -12.33 -6.35 -12.68
N ASP A 590 -11.41 -7.26 -12.29
CA ASP A 590 -11.67 -8.71 -12.19
C ASP A 590 -10.73 -9.35 -11.15
N THR A 591 -11.24 -9.67 -9.96
CA THR A 591 -10.43 -10.29 -8.90
C THR A 591 -9.96 -11.71 -9.18
N HIS A 592 -10.47 -12.34 -10.22
CA HIS A 592 -10.03 -13.68 -10.59
C HIS A 592 -8.60 -13.70 -11.13
N HIS A 593 -8.14 -12.55 -11.65
CA HIS A 593 -6.85 -12.39 -12.29
C HIS A 593 -6.28 -10.98 -12.17
N ILE A 594 -6.33 -10.40 -10.97
CA ILE A 594 -5.65 -9.13 -10.65
C ILE A 594 -4.13 -9.34 -10.69
N LEU A 595 -3.34 -8.45 -10.12
CA LEU A 595 -1.90 -8.65 -10.00
C LEU A 595 -1.59 -9.97 -9.28
N HIS A 596 -0.95 -10.92 -9.96
CA HIS A 596 -0.63 -12.25 -9.40
C HIS A 596 0.64 -12.85 -10.03
N THR A 597 0.99 -14.06 -9.60
CA THR A 597 2.12 -14.84 -10.13
C THR A 597 3.42 -14.04 -10.06
N LEU A 598 3.84 -13.71 -8.84
CA LEU A 598 5.11 -13.07 -8.64
C LEU A 598 6.22 -14.12 -8.78
N ARG A 599 7.30 -13.79 -9.54
CA ARG A 599 8.41 -14.70 -9.81
C ARG A 599 9.71 -13.96 -10.05
N TRP A 600 10.79 -14.37 -9.41
CA TRP A 600 12.12 -13.91 -9.77
C TRP A 600 12.56 -14.52 -11.11
N GLY A 601 13.04 -13.68 -12.01
CA GLY A 601 13.78 -14.11 -13.19
C GLY A 601 15.27 -14.32 -12.87
N HIS A 602 15.98 -15.05 -13.74
CA HIS A 602 17.43 -15.23 -13.61
C HIS A 602 18.23 -13.93 -13.77
N ASP A 603 17.61 -12.90 -14.28
CA ASP A 603 18.14 -11.54 -14.43
C ASP A 603 17.96 -10.66 -13.18
N GLY A 604 17.42 -11.23 -12.10
CA GLY A 604 17.15 -10.53 -10.84
C GLY A 604 15.97 -9.56 -10.91
N GLN A 605 15.12 -9.66 -11.94
CA GLN A 605 13.88 -8.89 -12.02
C GLN A 605 12.70 -9.68 -11.46
N LEU A 606 11.74 -8.97 -10.90
CA LEU A 606 10.48 -9.52 -10.41
C LEU A 606 9.44 -9.47 -11.53
N TYR A 607 9.00 -10.64 -11.99
CA TYR A 607 7.96 -10.80 -13.00
C TYR A 607 6.60 -10.92 -12.32
N MET A 608 5.56 -10.38 -12.98
CA MET A 608 4.20 -10.37 -12.47
C MET A 608 3.16 -10.33 -13.59
N ASN A 609 2.06 -11.04 -13.40
CA ASN A 609 1.02 -11.22 -14.42
C ASN A 609 -0.24 -10.43 -14.08
N GLN A 610 -0.97 -10.03 -15.12
CA GLN A 610 -2.35 -9.55 -15.04
C GLN A 610 -3.18 -10.05 -16.23
N SER A 611 -4.52 -10.12 -16.07
CA SER A 611 -5.42 -10.64 -17.09
C SER A 611 -6.00 -9.59 -18.02
N ILE A 612 -6.77 -10.10 -18.98
CA ILE A 612 -7.40 -9.36 -20.07
C ILE A 612 -8.29 -8.19 -19.64
N TYR A 613 -8.91 -8.24 -18.46
CA TYR A 613 -9.83 -7.20 -17.99
C TYR A 613 -9.16 -6.15 -17.12
N ILE A 614 -7.88 -6.33 -16.77
CA ILE A 614 -7.16 -5.45 -15.88
C ILE A 614 -6.52 -4.29 -16.63
N HIS A 615 -6.65 -3.09 -16.08
CA HIS A 615 -6.07 -1.86 -16.61
C HIS A 615 -5.15 -1.26 -15.55
N SER A 616 -3.84 -1.34 -15.78
CA SER A 616 -2.83 -0.86 -14.84
C SER A 616 -2.10 0.37 -15.37
N HIS A 617 -1.86 1.33 -14.48
CA HIS A 617 -1.24 2.62 -14.79
C HIS A 617 -0.24 2.95 -13.68
N LEU A 618 1.02 2.62 -13.91
CA LEU A 618 2.05 2.51 -12.88
C LEU A 618 3.09 3.61 -13.06
N GLU A 619 3.19 4.50 -12.07
CA GLU A 619 4.24 5.52 -12.01
C GLU A 619 5.50 4.95 -11.37
N THR A 620 6.65 5.21 -11.99
CA THR A 620 7.98 4.95 -11.44
C THR A 620 8.87 6.18 -11.64
N PRO A 621 10.00 6.28 -10.95
CA PRO A 621 10.96 7.34 -11.21
C PRO A 621 11.50 7.41 -12.65
N HIS A 622 11.37 6.31 -13.39
CA HIS A 622 11.77 6.22 -14.80
C HIS A 622 10.68 6.64 -15.80
N GLY A 623 9.43 6.69 -15.37
CA GLY A 623 8.31 7.01 -16.25
C GLY A 623 6.99 6.39 -15.83
N LEU A 624 6.03 6.47 -16.73
CA LEU A 624 4.69 5.92 -16.55
C LEU A 624 4.49 4.71 -17.48
N VAL A 625 4.20 3.55 -16.89
CA VAL A 625 3.92 2.30 -17.62
C VAL A 625 2.44 2.01 -17.59
N ARG A 626 1.85 1.80 -18.77
CA ARG A 626 0.45 1.44 -18.94
C ARG A 626 0.31 0.05 -19.57
N LEU A 627 -0.46 -0.81 -18.93
CA LEU A 627 -0.85 -2.10 -19.48
C LEU A 627 -2.37 -2.25 -19.38
N ASN A 628 -3.04 -2.03 -20.51
CA ASN A 628 -4.47 -2.24 -20.66
C ASN A 628 -4.70 -3.62 -21.28
N SER A 629 -5.17 -4.59 -20.51
CA SER A 629 -5.37 -5.99 -20.90
C SER A 629 -4.30 -6.93 -20.32
N GLY A 630 -4.37 -8.21 -20.69
CA GLY A 630 -3.44 -9.23 -20.20
C GLY A 630 -1.99 -9.02 -20.61
N GLY A 631 -1.10 -9.50 -19.78
CA GLY A 631 0.34 -9.45 -20.04
C GLY A 631 1.17 -9.76 -18.79
N VAL A 632 2.45 -9.65 -18.98
CA VAL A 632 3.47 -9.81 -17.94
C VAL A 632 4.27 -8.54 -17.84
N LEU A 633 4.40 -8.02 -16.63
CA LEU A 633 5.28 -6.92 -16.27
C LEU A 633 6.56 -7.49 -15.66
N HIS A 634 7.67 -6.76 -15.77
CA HIS A 634 8.87 -7.05 -15.00
C HIS A 634 9.44 -5.77 -14.39
N LEU A 635 9.85 -5.91 -13.15
CA LEU A 635 10.34 -4.84 -12.29
C LEU A 635 11.75 -5.17 -11.83
N ARG A 636 12.65 -4.21 -11.90
CA ARG A 636 13.92 -4.24 -11.18
C ARG A 636 13.75 -3.50 -9.85
N PRO A 637 13.64 -4.20 -8.71
CA PRO A 637 13.22 -3.57 -7.46
C PRO A 637 14.22 -2.58 -6.86
N ASP A 638 15.51 -2.73 -7.13
CA ASP A 638 16.58 -1.88 -6.62
C ASP A 638 16.53 -0.46 -7.20
N ASN A 639 16.13 -0.31 -8.47
CA ASN A 639 16.05 0.97 -9.15
C ASN A 639 14.64 1.35 -9.62
N LEU A 640 13.66 0.46 -9.47
CA LEU A 640 12.27 0.63 -9.89
C LEU A 640 12.07 0.79 -11.41
N GLU A 641 13.00 0.28 -12.21
CA GLU A 641 12.81 0.17 -13.65
C GLU A 641 11.75 -0.89 -13.93
N LEU A 642 10.66 -0.45 -14.57
CA LEU A 642 9.48 -1.26 -14.85
C LEU A 642 9.19 -1.24 -16.33
N ASP A 643 8.98 -2.42 -16.92
CA ASP A 643 8.57 -2.55 -18.32
C ASP A 643 7.49 -3.62 -18.50
N VAL A 644 6.85 -3.59 -19.66
CA VAL A 644 5.95 -4.66 -20.11
C VAL A 644 6.77 -5.72 -20.85
N TYR A 645 7.01 -6.85 -20.18
CA TYR A 645 7.78 -7.95 -20.72
C TYR A 645 7.13 -8.58 -21.96
N LEU A 646 5.82 -8.84 -21.89
CA LEU A 646 5.01 -9.27 -23.02
C LEU A 646 3.55 -8.84 -22.84
N ARG A 647 2.80 -8.78 -23.94
CA ARG A 647 1.40 -8.37 -23.95
C ARG A 647 0.52 -9.50 -24.47
N GLY A 648 -0.71 -9.55 -23.98
CA GLY A 648 -1.71 -10.50 -24.44
C GLY A 648 -2.04 -11.56 -23.41
N PHE A 649 -2.51 -12.70 -23.90
CA PHE A 649 -3.22 -13.73 -23.14
C PHE A 649 -4.58 -13.24 -22.59
N CYS A 650 -5.45 -14.18 -22.31
CA CYS A 650 -6.71 -13.92 -21.63
C CYS A 650 -6.51 -13.99 -20.11
N ASN A 651 -5.99 -15.10 -19.63
CA ASN A 651 -5.78 -15.37 -18.23
C ASN A 651 -4.36 -15.93 -18.02
N PRO A 652 -3.28 -15.15 -18.24
CA PRO A 652 -1.93 -15.61 -17.99
C PRO A 652 -1.79 -15.89 -16.50
N TRP A 653 -1.53 -17.15 -16.13
CA TRP A 653 -1.50 -17.49 -14.70
C TRP A 653 -0.14 -18.02 -14.27
N GLY A 654 0.30 -19.17 -14.75
CA GLY A 654 1.64 -19.68 -14.43
C GLY A 654 2.71 -18.97 -15.23
N HIS A 655 3.87 -18.75 -14.60
CA HIS A 655 5.05 -18.21 -15.26
C HIS A 655 6.28 -18.89 -14.67
N GLN A 656 7.17 -19.42 -15.53
CA GLN A 656 8.38 -20.09 -15.12
C GLN A 656 9.48 -19.93 -16.16
N PHE A 657 10.72 -20.07 -15.70
CA PHE A 657 11.92 -20.01 -16.53
C PHE A 657 12.66 -21.36 -16.52
N ASP A 658 13.20 -21.73 -17.67
CA ASP A 658 14.12 -22.87 -17.75
C ASP A 658 15.53 -22.48 -17.26
N LEU A 659 16.46 -23.44 -17.25
CA LEU A 659 17.85 -23.22 -16.83
C LEU A 659 18.60 -22.16 -17.64
N TYR A 660 18.11 -21.84 -18.82
CA TYR A 660 18.70 -20.86 -19.73
C TYR A 660 17.99 -19.49 -19.67
N GLY A 661 16.99 -19.34 -18.79
CA GLY A 661 16.19 -18.12 -18.66
C GLY A 661 15.13 -17.98 -19.74
N GLN A 662 14.78 -19.05 -20.47
CA GLN A 662 13.66 -19.03 -21.39
C GLN A 662 12.35 -19.02 -20.61
N SER A 663 11.44 -18.15 -20.99
CA SER A 663 10.19 -17.90 -20.30
C SER A 663 9.04 -18.76 -20.85
N PHE A 664 8.25 -19.34 -19.96
CA PHE A 664 7.02 -20.09 -20.31
C PHE A 664 5.86 -19.57 -19.46
N VAL A 665 4.69 -19.40 -20.11
CA VAL A 665 3.50 -18.84 -19.49
C VAL A 665 2.29 -19.74 -19.80
N THR A 666 1.44 -20.00 -18.81
CA THR A 666 0.16 -20.67 -19.05
C THR A 666 -0.95 -19.65 -19.28
N ASP A 667 -1.96 -20.05 -20.08
CA ASP A 667 -3.20 -19.28 -20.23
C ASP A 667 -4.42 -20.17 -19.94
N GLY A 668 -5.20 -19.78 -18.94
CA GLY A 668 -6.38 -20.49 -18.48
C GLY A 668 -7.67 -20.22 -19.27
N ALA A 669 -7.61 -19.65 -20.47
CA ALA A 669 -8.79 -19.17 -21.19
C ALA A 669 -9.28 -20.06 -22.34
N GLY A 670 -9.06 -21.36 -22.28
CA GLY A 670 -9.74 -22.32 -23.13
C GLY A 670 -9.16 -22.56 -24.53
N PHE A 671 -8.43 -21.63 -25.12
CA PHE A 671 -7.76 -21.78 -26.42
C PHE A 671 -6.24 -21.74 -26.34
N GLN A 672 -5.75 -21.46 -25.15
CA GLN A 672 -4.33 -21.35 -24.88
C GLN A 672 -3.95 -22.48 -23.92
N GLY A 673 -2.70 -22.83 -23.93
CA GLY A 673 -2.16 -23.82 -23.01
C GLY A 673 -0.90 -23.27 -22.41
N ILE A 674 0.24 -23.93 -22.66
CA ILE A 674 1.57 -23.42 -22.34
C ILE A 674 2.06 -22.65 -23.55
N SER A 675 2.58 -21.45 -23.35
CA SER A 675 3.17 -20.61 -24.41
C SER A 675 4.63 -20.32 -24.09
N TYR A 676 5.45 -20.27 -25.13
CA TYR A 676 6.83 -19.77 -25.03
C TYR A 676 6.76 -18.23 -24.96
N GLY A 677 7.27 -17.65 -23.88
CA GLY A 677 7.21 -16.25 -23.58
C GLY A 677 8.36 -15.48 -24.22
N VAL A 678 8.14 -14.86 -25.37
CA VAL A 678 9.16 -14.07 -26.05
C VAL A 678 9.10 -12.63 -25.60
N PRO A 679 10.22 -12.02 -25.12
CA PRO A 679 10.24 -10.61 -24.70
C PRO A 679 9.74 -9.66 -25.79
N GLY A 680 8.88 -8.72 -25.43
CA GLY A 680 8.28 -7.74 -26.35
C GLY A 680 7.20 -8.30 -27.28
N ALA A 681 6.91 -9.59 -27.24
CA ALA A 681 5.89 -10.20 -28.09
C ALA A 681 4.47 -9.81 -27.64
N MET A 682 3.55 -9.88 -28.62
CA MET A 682 2.12 -9.73 -28.38
C MET A 682 1.40 -11.04 -28.70
N TYR A 683 0.76 -11.59 -27.71
CA TYR A 683 -0.07 -12.79 -27.83
C TYR A 683 -1.53 -12.40 -28.07
N PHE A 684 -2.36 -13.38 -28.38
CA PHE A 684 -3.76 -13.13 -28.65
C PHE A 684 -4.46 -12.47 -27.47
N THR A 685 -5.17 -11.39 -27.76
CA THR A 685 -6.10 -10.72 -26.84
C THR A 685 -7.40 -10.41 -27.57
N TYR A 686 -8.48 -10.07 -26.83
CA TYR A 686 -9.77 -9.68 -27.42
C TYR A 686 -9.72 -8.32 -28.14
N ALA A 687 -8.76 -7.46 -27.88
CA ALA A 687 -8.71 -6.08 -28.36
C ALA A 687 -8.18 -5.93 -29.81
N GLY A 688 -8.53 -6.87 -30.68
CA GLY A 688 -8.13 -6.83 -32.11
C GLY A 688 -6.69 -7.26 -32.37
N GLY A 689 -6.01 -7.79 -31.36
CA GLY A 689 -4.70 -8.40 -31.51
C GLY A 689 -4.75 -9.60 -32.46
N ARG A 690 -3.75 -9.74 -33.29
CA ARG A 690 -3.59 -10.96 -34.13
C ARG A 690 -2.79 -11.98 -33.33
N ARG A 691 -3.19 -13.24 -33.38
CA ARG A 691 -2.39 -14.34 -32.88
C ARG A 691 -1.13 -14.44 -33.73
N LEU A 692 0.01 -14.09 -33.17
CA LEU A 692 1.30 -14.16 -33.84
C LEU A 692 2.04 -15.44 -33.53
N LEU A 693 1.90 -15.93 -32.27
CA LEU A 693 2.51 -17.15 -31.78
C LEU A 693 1.42 -18.08 -31.25
N ASP A 694 1.55 -19.36 -31.56
CA ASP A 694 0.69 -20.40 -31.04
C ASP A 694 1.20 -20.90 -29.66
N SER A 695 0.30 -21.52 -28.87
CA SER A 695 0.75 -22.29 -27.72
C SER A 695 1.61 -23.46 -28.16
N ILE A 696 2.58 -23.82 -27.34
CA ILE A 696 3.47 -24.96 -27.60
C ILE A 696 2.82 -26.28 -27.18
N SER A 697 1.81 -26.25 -26.30
CA SER A 697 1.04 -27.42 -25.89
C SER A 697 -0.10 -27.72 -26.89
N PRO A 698 -0.43 -29.02 -27.14
CA PRO A 698 -1.49 -29.36 -28.04
C PRO A 698 -2.89 -29.11 -27.45
N GLY A 699 -3.89 -28.87 -28.32
CA GLY A 699 -5.28 -28.77 -27.95
C GLY A 699 -5.69 -27.50 -27.23
N SER A 700 -6.90 -27.53 -26.69
CA SER A 700 -7.48 -26.45 -25.87
C SER A 700 -7.69 -26.92 -24.45
N TYR A 701 -7.14 -26.21 -23.50
CA TYR A 701 -7.22 -26.54 -22.10
C TYR A 701 -8.05 -25.48 -21.36
N PRO A 702 -9.07 -25.87 -20.64
CA PRO A 702 -10.03 -24.91 -20.11
C PRO A 702 -9.48 -24.00 -19.04
N LYS A 703 -8.57 -24.51 -18.17
CA LYS A 703 -8.10 -23.71 -17.01
C LYS A 703 -6.73 -24.17 -16.51
N PHE A 704 -5.66 -23.81 -17.23
CA PHE A 704 -4.31 -23.98 -16.69
C PHE A 704 -3.98 -22.84 -15.75
N CYS A 705 -3.39 -23.19 -14.59
CA CYS A 705 -2.94 -22.27 -13.56
C CYS A 705 -1.42 -22.35 -13.40
N GLY A 706 -0.92 -22.45 -12.17
CA GLY A 706 0.49 -22.53 -11.85
C GLY A 706 1.31 -23.42 -12.80
N LEU A 707 2.54 -23.01 -13.03
CA LEU A 707 3.50 -23.68 -13.91
C LEU A 707 4.80 -23.91 -13.18
N GLU A 708 5.34 -25.12 -13.31
CA GLU A 708 6.67 -25.47 -12.84
C GLU A 708 7.42 -26.26 -13.90
N LEU A 709 8.74 -26.12 -13.93
CA LEU A 709 9.61 -26.93 -14.77
C LEU A 709 10.43 -27.90 -13.91
N VAL A 710 10.51 -29.14 -14.35
CA VAL A 710 11.30 -30.14 -13.63
C VAL A 710 12.78 -29.83 -13.80
N GLN A 711 13.39 -29.29 -12.75
CA GLN A 711 14.79 -28.86 -12.70
C GLN A 711 15.48 -29.36 -11.42
N SER A 712 15.00 -30.48 -10.86
CA SER A 712 15.48 -31.01 -9.60
C SER A 712 16.01 -32.44 -9.78
N ALA A 713 17.15 -32.76 -9.19
CA ALA A 713 17.77 -34.09 -9.20
C ALA A 713 16.90 -35.17 -8.51
N HIS A 714 15.89 -34.82 -7.76
CA HIS A 714 14.91 -35.76 -7.21
C HIS A 714 14.10 -36.48 -8.31
N TRP A 715 13.92 -35.84 -9.46
CA TRP A 715 13.18 -36.37 -10.61
C TRP A 715 14.13 -37.07 -11.60
N PRO A 716 13.66 -38.08 -12.35
CA PRO A 716 14.52 -38.80 -13.28
C PRO A 716 15.00 -37.94 -14.43
N GLU A 717 16.08 -38.36 -15.09
CA GLU A 717 16.73 -37.61 -16.15
C GLU A 717 15.80 -37.37 -17.37
N ASP A 718 14.99 -38.35 -17.69
CA ASP A 718 14.01 -38.27 -18.79
C ASP A 718 12.82 -37.36 -18.48
N TRP A 719 12.68 -36.86 -17.23
CA TRP A 719 11.68 -35.85 -16.85
C TRP A 719 12.27 -34.44 -16.80
N GLN A 720 13.59 -34.30 -16.81
CA GLN A 720 14.20 -32.95 -16.72
C GLN A 720 13.73 -32.06 -17.86
N GLY A 721 13.41 -30.80 -17.55
CA GLY A 721 12.85 -29.82 -18.48
C GLY A 721 11.36 -30.04 -18.84
N SER A 722 10.70 -31.09 -18.31
CA SER A 722 9.23 -31.23 -18.47
C SER A 722 8.51 -30.11 -17.76
N ALA A 723 7.43 -29.60 -18.36
CA ALA A 723 6.53 -28.66 -17.73
C ALA A 723 5.43 -29.40 -16.94
N ILE A 724 5.16 -28.93 -15.73
CA ILE A 724 4.08 -29.40 -14.86
C ILE A 724 3.11 -28.23 -14.62
N THR A 725 1.82 -28.46 -14.83
CA THR A 725 0.81 -27.43 -14.64
C THR A 725 -0.45 -27.97 -13.99
N CYS A 726 -1.18 -27.07 -13.34
CA CYS A 726 -2.48 -27.36 -12.74
C CYS A 726 -3.60 -27.20 -13.76
N ASP A 727 -4.42 -28.21 -13.95
CA ASP A 727 -5.74 -28.08 -14.59
C ASP A 727 -6.81 -28.12 -13.48
N PHE A 728 -7.07 -26.97 -12.85
CA PHE A 728 -7.90 -26.90 -11.65
C PHE A 728 -9.37 -27.23 -11.92
N ARG A 729 -9.83 -27.05 -13.16
CA ARG A 729 -11.17 -27.41 -13.56
C ARG A 729 -11.33 -28.92 -13.75
N ALA A 730 -10.29 -29.58 -14.23
CA ALA A 730 -10.29 -31.04 -14.45
C ALA A 730 -9.74 -31.82 -13.25
N HIS A 731 -9.44 -31.16 -12.12
CA HIS A 731 -8.98 -31.79 -10.87
C HIS A 731 -7.69 -32.60 -11.06
N ARG A 732 -6.70 -32.07 -11.82
CA ARG A 732 -5.50 -32.82 -12.15
C ARG A 732 -4.26 -31.94 -12.20
N ILE A 733 -3.12 -32.58 -11.96
CA ILE A 733 -1.78 -32.09 -12.28
C ILE A 733 -1.28 -32.85 -13.48
N VAL A 734 -0.85 -32.15 -14.50
CA VAL A 734 -0.48 -32.73 -15.79
C VAL A 734 0.97 -32.40 -16.13
N ARG A 735 1.70 -33.40 -16.67
CA ARG A 735 3.08 -33.27 -17.16
C ARG A 735 3.08 -33.16 -18.69
N PHE A 736 3.89 -32.26 -19.20
CA PHE A 736 4.20 -32.10 -20.61
C PHE A 736 5.68 -32.32 -20.86
N GLU A 737 6.01 -33.17 -21.78
CA GLU A 737 7.35 -33.28 -22.33
C GLU A 737 7.59 -32.12 -23.27
N MET A 738 8.65 -31.37 -23.02
CA MET A 738 9.08 -30.23 -23.81
C MET A 738 10.20 -30.61 -24.74
N THR A 739 10.14 -30.17 -25.99
CA THR A 739 11.21 -30.39 -26.99
C THR A 739 11.48 -29.08 -27.71
N GLU A 740 12.75 -28.82 -28.00
CA GLU A 740 13.14 -27.73 -28.88
C GLU A 740 12.64 -28.03 -30.31
N GLN A 741 12.05 -27.03 -30.93
CA GLN A 741 11.58 -27.12 -32.31
C GLN A 741 11.83 -25.80 -33.04
N ASP A 742 12.66 -25.85 -34.08
CA ASP A 742 13.13 -24.67 -34.83
C ASP A 742 13.73 -23.59 -33.92
N ALA A 743 13.12 -22.39 -33.88
CA ALA A 743 13.52 -21.30 -32.99
C ALA A 743 12.63 -21.20 -31.73
N GLY A 744 11.94 -22.26 -31.37
CA GLY A 744 11.01 -22.29 -30.24
C GLY A 744 10.89 -23.69 -29.64
N TYR A 745 9.70 -24.02 -29.18
CA TYR A 745 9.42 -25.26 -28.47
C TYR A 745 8.13 -25.90 -28.94
N ALA A 746 8.02 -27.19 -28.75
CA ALA A 746 6.79 -27.96 -28.80
C ALA A 746 6.63 -28.77 -27.51
N ALA A 747 5.40 -29.04 -27.12
CA ALA A 747 5.13 -29.83 -25.92
C ALA A 747 4.12 -30.93 -26.23
N ARG A 748 4.32 -32.10 -25.63
CA ARG A 748 3.44 -33.26 -25.71
C ARG A 748 2.93 -33.60 -24.30
N GLU A 749 1.61 -33.76 -24.13
CA GLU A 749 1.04 -34.26 -22.89
C GLU A 749 1.55 -35.67 -22.60
N ALA A 750 2.25 -35.83 -21.47
CA ALA A 750 2.83 -37.09 -21.04
C ALA A 750 1.92 -37.86 -20.08
N GLY A 751 0.88 -37.22 -19.57
CA GLY A 751 -0.14 -37.80 -18.70
C GLY A 751 -0.31 -37.07 -17.38
N ASP A 752 -1.27 -37.55 -16.59
CA ASP A 752 -1.56 -37.00 -15.28
C ASP A 752 -0.54 -37.50 -14.24
N LEU A 753 0.08 -36.60 -13.51
CA LEU A 753 0.82 -36.94 -12.29
C LEU A 753 -0.14 -37.29 -11.16
N VAL A 754 -1.17 -36.47 -11.02
CA VAL A 754 -2.21 -36.56 -9.99
C VAL A 754 -3.54 -36.25 -10.64
N ARG A 755 -4.52 -37.09 -10.46
CA ARG A 755 -5.93 -36.85 -10.81
C ARG A 755 -6.82 -37.17 -9.63
N SER A 756 -7.66 -36.23 -9.22
CA SER A 756 -8.59 -36.44 -8.12
C SER A 756 -9.98 -36.84 -8.62
N LEU A 757 -10.63 -37.72 -7.85
CA LEU A 757 -12.05 -38.03 -7.95
C LEU A 757 -12.89 -37.10 -7.06
N ASP A 758 -12.25 -36.34 -6.18
CA ASP A 758 -12.91 -35.35 -5.31
C ASP A 758 -13.14 -34.04 -6.09
N PRO A 759 -14.38 -33.60 -6.29
CA PRO A 759 -14.68 -32.38 -6.99
C PRO A 759 -14.22 -31.10 -6.25
N THR A 760 -13.84 -31.22 -4.97
CA THR A 760 -13.32 -30.09 -4.20
C THR A 760 -11.83 -29.85 -4.42
N PHE A 761 -11.08 -30.82 -4.95
CA PHE A 761 -9.67 -30.63 -5.28
C PHE A 761 -9.52 -29.59 -6.38
N ARG A 762 -8.85 -28.47 -6.04
CA ARG A 762 -8.63 -27.33 -6.94
C ARG A 762 -7.18 -26.93 -6.91
N PRO A 763 -6.29 -27.64 -7.63
CA PRO A 763 -4.89 -27.30 -7.69
C PRO A 763 -4.75 -25.97 -8.43
N ILE A 764 -4.14 -24.99 -7.77
CA ILE A 764 -4.06 -23.63 -8.30
C ILE A 764 -2.62 -23.16 -8.52
N ASP A 765 -1.67 -23.66 -7.74
CA ASP A 765 -0.26 -23.40 -7.93
C ASP A 765 0.59 -24.65 -7.63
N VAL A 766 1.74 -24.73 -8.25
CA VAL A 766 2.72 -25.82 -8.08
C VAL A 766 4.12 -25.27 -7.99
N LYS A 767 4.94 -25.82 -7.07
CA LYS A 767 6.35 -25.46 -6.91
C LYS A 767 7.18 -26.69 -6.57
N ILE A 768 8.38 -26.81 -7.14
CA ILE A 768 9.38 -27.74 -6.63
C ILE A 768 10.01 -27.13 -5.39
N GLY A 769 9.91 -27.85 -4.28
CA GLY A 769 10.44 -27.45 -3.00
C GLY A 769 11.93 -27.71 -2.86
N PRO A 770 12.57 -27.24 -1.76
CA PRO A 770 13.99 -27.39 -1.52
C PRO A 770 14.42 -28.85 -1.32
N ASP A 771 13.50 -29.73 -0.94
CA ASP A 771 13.70 -31.17 -0.85
C ASP A 771 13.57 -31.90 -2.20
N GLY A 772 13.28 -31.15 -3.26
CA GLY A 772 13.14 -31.62 -4.63
C GLY A 772 11.77 -32.17 -4.98
N ALA A 773 10.86 -32.34 -4.03
CA ALA A 773 9.48 -32.77 -4.27
C ALA A 773 8.63 -31.64 -4.86
N LEU A 774 7.50 -32.01 -5.48
CA LEU A 774 6.51 -31.05 -5.98
C LEU A 774 5.45 -30.75 -4.91
N TYR A 775 5.25 -29.49 -4.61
CA TYR A 775 4.21 -28.99 -3.71
C TYR A 775 3.05 -28.41 -4.51
N ILE A 776 1.83 -28.75 -4.13
CA ILE A 776 0.60 -28.37 -4.83
C ILE A 776 -0.27 -27.58 -3.87
N ALA A 777 -0.57 -26.34 -4.21
CA ALA A 777 -1.57 -25.55 -3.51
C ALA A 777 -2.97 -25.96 -3.95
N ASP A 778 -3.75 -26.55 -3.05
CA ASP A 778 -5.14 -26.95 -3.25
C ASP A 778 -6.05 -25.90 -2.60
N TRP A 779 -6.65 -25.05 -3.44
CA TRP A 779 -7.59 -24.02 -3.01
C TRP A 779 -8.89 -24.60 -2.45
N SER A 780 -9.16 -25.86 -2.66
CA SER A 780 -10.28 -26.66 -2.15
C SER A 780 -11.65 -25.96 -2.24
N ASN A 781 -12.34 -26.13 -3.34
CA ASN A 781 -13.67 -25.51 -3.48
C ASN A 781 -14.59 -26.37 -4.37
N PRO A 782 -15.82 -26.70 -3.94
CA PRO A 782 -16.77 -27.44 -4.77
C PRO A 782 -17.24 -26.62 -6.00
N ILE A 783 -17.12 -25.27 -5.91
CA ILE A 783 -17.54 -24.35 -6.97
C ILE A 783 -16.33 -23.60 -7.53
N ILE A 784 -16.20 -23.55 -8.84
CA ILE A 784 -15.13 -22.86 -9.54
C ILE A 784 -15.62 -21.79 -10.51
N GLN A 785 -16.89 -21.85 -10.90
CA GLN A 785 -17.42 -20.88 -11.86
C GLN A 785 -17.57 -19.52 -11.21
N HIS A 786 -16.98 -18.52 -11.82
CA HIS A 786 -17.12 -17.14 -11.38
C HIS A 786 -18.12 -16.37 -12.25
N GLY A 787 -18.26 -16.72 -13.54
CA GLY A 787 -19.22 -16.10 -14.44
C GLY A 787 -20.66 -16.59 -14.28
N GLU A 788 -20.86 -17.77 -13.67
CA GLU A 788 -22.17 -18.42 -13.62
C GLU A 788 -22.70 -18.62 -12.19
N VAL A 789 -21.90 -18.33 -11.16
CA VAL A 789 -22.26 -18.57 -9.75
C VAL A 789 -22.10 -17.29 -8.94
N ASP A 790 -23.15 -16.95 -8.21
CA ASP A 790 -23.19 -15.79 -7.31
C ASP A 790 -21.94 -15.72 -6.41
N PHE A 791 -21.41 -14.51 -6.18
CA PHE A 791 -20.30 -14.29 -5.25
C PHE A 791 -20.65 -14.73 -3.82
N ARG A 792 -21.93 -14.74 -3.45
CA ARG A 792 -22.44 -15.11 -2.12
C ARG A 792 -23.00 -16.53 -2.07
N ASP A 793 -22.79 -17.37 -3.10
CA ASP A 793 -23.27 -18.73 -3.08
C ASP A 793 -22.76 -19.48 -1.84
N ALA A 794 -23.68 -20.03 -1.06
CA ALA A 794 -23.37 -20.68 0.22
C ALA A 794 -22.52 -21.95 0.09
N ARG A 795 -22.42 -22.52 -1.13
CA ARG A 795 -21.57 -23.68 -1.41
C ARG A 795 -20.08 -23.30 -1.55
N ARG A 796 -19.76 -22.00 -1.63
CA ARG A 796 -18.36 -21.54 -1.68
C ARG A 796 -17.68 -21.81 -0.36
N ASP A 797 -16.69 -22.68 -0.37
CA ASP A 797 -15.82 -22.89 0.78
C ASP A 797 -14.83 -21.72 0.88
N LYS A 798 -14.81 -21.04 2.01
CA LYS A 798 -13.94 -19.88 2.29
C LYS A 798 -12.87 -20.18 3.34
N VAL A 799 -12.73 -21.42 3.77
CA VAL A 799 -11.87 -21.78 4.88
C VAL A 799 -10.86 -22.87 4.51
N THR A 800 -11.31 -23.93 3.86
CA THR A 800 -10.48 -25.10 3.59
C THR A 800 -9.34 -24.79 2.62
N GLY A 801 -8.13 -25.17 2.98
CA GLY A 801 -6.95 -25.16 2.13
C GLY A 801 -6.05 -26.33 2.44
N ARG A 802 -5.29 -26.80 1.46
CA ARG A 802 -4.34 -27.90 1.62
C ARG A 802 -3.09 -27.63 0.81
N ILE A 803 -1.98 -28.20 1.27
CA ILE A 803 -0.75 -28.37 0.49
C ILE A 803 -0.48 -29.86 0.38
N TRP A 804 -0.37 -30.33 -0.84
CA TRP A 804 0.01 -31.72 -1.14
C TRP A 804 1.46 -31.75 -1.56
N ARG A 805 2.19 -32.77 -1.11
CA ARG A 805 3.59 -33.03 -1.49
C ARG A 805 3.64 -34.31 -2.34
N VAL A 806 4.21 -34.21 -3.53
CA VAL A 806 4.38 -35.32 -4.48
C VAL A 806 5.86 -35.58 -4.69
N SER A 807 6.29 -36.81 -4.47
CA SER A 807 7.67 -37.24 -4.61
C SER A 807 7.79 -38.42 -5.57
N TYR A 808 9.00 -38.61 -6.14
CA TYR A 808 9.30 -39.72 -7.03
C TYR A 808 9.66 -40.98 -6.20
N LYS A 809 8.97 -42.08 -6.42
CA LYS A 809 9.13 -43.30 -5.67
C LYS A 809 10.56 -43.83 -5.72
N GLY A 810 11.08 -44.26 -4.58
CA GLY A 810 12.40 -44.89 -4.47
C GLY A 810 13.59 -43.92 -4.58
N ARG A 811 13.35 -42.62 -4.61
CA ARG A 811 14.38 -41.58 -4.46
C ARG A 811 14.23 -40.88 -3.12
N ALA A 812 15.34 -40.69 -2.43
CA ALA A 812 15.35 -39.90 -1.20
C ALA A 812 15.08 -38.42 -1.52
N ALA A 813 14.44 -37.73 -0.59
CA ALA A 813 14.36 -36.27 -0.62
C ALA A 813 15.77 -35.65 -0.63
N LEU A 814 15.94 -34.54 -1.31
CA LEU A 814 17.19 -33.80 -1.26
C LEU A 814 17.39 -33.20 0.15
N PRO A 815 18.62 -33.05 0.63
CA PRO A 815 18.87 -32.41 1.91
C PRO A 815 18.45 -30.97 1.87
N LEU A 816 17.68 -30.53 2.87
CA LEU A 816 17.33 -29.11 3.04
C LEU A 816 18.61 -28.32 3.34
N MET A 817 18.86 -27.29 2.58
CA MET A 817 19.98 -26.36 2.73
C MET A 817 19.45 -24.96 3.02
N ASP A 818 20.04 -24.31 4.03
CA ASP A 818 19.84 -22.88 4.23
C ASP A 818 20.79 -22.13 3.28
N LEU A 819 20.26 -21.64 2.18
CA LEU A 819 21.05 -20.94 1.17
C LEU A 819 21.64 -19.62 1.67
N ARG A 820 21.11 -19.02 2.74
CA ARG A 820 21.69 -17.81 3.36
C ARG A 820 23.01 -18.11 4.07
N ALA A 821 23.16 -19.32 4.57
CA ALA A 821 24.38 -19.76 5.25
C ALA A 821 25.51 -20.20 4.27
N MET A 822 25.19 -20.31 2.99
CA MET A 822 26.12 -20.77 1.96
C MET A 822 26.96 -19.62 1.39
N SER A 823 28.17 -19.90 0.98
CA SER A 823 29.01 -18.96 0.24
C SER A 823 28.60 -18.92 -1.24
N HIS A 824 28.94 -17.85 -1.96
CA HIS A 824 28.67 -17.72 -3.40
C HIS A 824 29.32 -18.82 -4.25
N THR A 825 30.20 -19.62 -3.69
CA THR A 825 30.88 -20.72 -4.39
C THR A 825 30.28 -22.11 -4.06
N GLU A 826 29.44 -22.18 -3.07
CA GLU A 826 28.65 -23.37 -2.72
C GLU A 826 27.31 -23.38 -3.42
#